data_dd38ade78e8e883ed3e0ff233b9a11a4
#
_entry.id   dd38ade78e8e883ed3e0ff233b9a11a4
#
_cell.length_a   1.000
_cell.length_b   1.000
_cell.length_c   1.000
_cell.angle_alpha   90.00
_cell.angle_beta   90.00
_cell.angle_gamma   90.00
#
_symmetry.space_group_name_H-M   'P 1'
#
loop_
_entity.id
_entity.type
_entity.pdbx_description
1 polymer ?
#
loop_
_entity_poly.entity_id
_entity_poly.type
_entity_poly.pdbx_seq_one_letter_code
_entity_poly.pdbx_strand_id
1 'polypeptide(L)'
;MASGLRATLAVLGCTVLLAGTVRSQKLLDTYGKTPAGAVATVQAARDATSDALVLLVASHPDDRYVLPATWLRCWHGHRVAVLLATRGGGGQNSAGPETGDALARIRTREAEAGASHFGGTFWYLDRPDGGYRRSAEETFAEWGREGSLRDLAQLLRRIRPDVIATTHHREETHGHDLALVELLPGAVAMAADAQFVSDAPPHRPTALFLGGAGAPVSGELRVPVDQLEPVRGATLRRLAFDVLLRAHTSPGAPAPIATIFDQELRLVAQFCSGTVSPTTPLGALPSVLDADRWPGTPEDREQLAADLAELANAPLAAGRAQQLAQAALARLRTAATQASGDVAERCRRRILALEQFLAASLGLQVEVSVAPGTVAVAGEEFLATVDLRSAVQATCRLAVAGLDGVQVAAEASDGRDLAEAHPLPRQASVRIRLPLRGERGDDPVLRQSRGDRFHPAARLVCTVTLGSLSLPMVVVVPVEERAPVELAAAPRMLLLPTNRRTAQFSVGVQRNSQFPVEGELEVRAPAGYALTGARRQVVLREHRADLFDCAVQVAGPQRPGVDVLRVTLGPNRVQLPVHKIDVQVPSDLRIGIVRSLDDTLPSVVGVGGFGLPWAELSDTDIVAGDLLGYDTIVVDVRALRDRPTARRGLRRLLEFAEQRGHRLVVFYQKDVELQVPGEGTVTGPFAPLQIGKARVTRPDAPVQILLPQHVLLRQPNVIQAGDWDGWDQERALYLPNLYAADYEELLEIADPGMPSERGALLYARKGDGEFVYCALALWRQLKKLHPGSVRLLANLLTPRERATPR
;
A
#
# COMPACT_ATOMS: atom_id res chain seq x y z
N MET A 1 -10.74 -4.54 37.50
CA MET A 1 -9.64 -3.81 36.81
C MET A 1 -8.64 -4.73 36.14
N ALA A 2 -8.20 -5.85 36.70
CA ALA A 2 -7.25 -6.78 36.04
C ALA A 2 -7.78 -7.53 34.80
N SER A 3 -9.08 -7.76 34.68
CA SER A 3 -9.70 -8.46 33.54
C SER A 3 -9.84 -7.57 32.29
N GLY A 4 -10.06 -6.28 32.46
CA GLY A 4 -10.11 -5.32 31.35
C GLY A 4 -8.75 -5.06 30.72
N LEU A 5 -7.68 -5.08 31.54
CA LEU A 5 -6.30 -4.89 31.08
C LEU A 5 -5.80 -6.07 30.19
N ARG A 6 -6.20 -7.30 30.55
CA ARG A 6 -5.91 -8.49 29.73
C ARG A 6 -6.60 -8.49 28.37
N ALA A 7 -7.83 -7.95 28.32
CA ALA A 7 -8.57 -7.84 27.06
C ALA A 7 -7.92 -6.82 26.10
N THR A 8 -7.43 -5.69 26.61
CA THR A 8 -6.85 -4.61 25.77
C THR A 8 -5.47 -4.97 25.22
N LEU A 9 -4.62 -5.62 26.03
CA LEU A 9 -3.31 -6.12 25.57
C LEU A 9 -3.44 -7.33 24.63
N ALA A 10 -4.43 -8.20 24.86
CA ALA A 10 -4.73 -9.31 23.95
C ALA A 10 -5.27 -8.83 22.60
N VAL A 11 -6.08 -7.76 22.56
CA VAL A 11 -6.59 -7.17 21.32
C VAL A 11 -5.47 -6.53 20.51
N LEU A 12 -4.54 -5.81 21.13
CA LEU A 12 -3.37 -5.23 20.44
C LEU A 12 -2.41 -6.31 19.88
N GLY A 13 -2.15 -7.36 20.65
CA GLY A 13 -1.34 -8.49 20.21
C GLY A 13 -2.01 -9.36 19.13
N CYS A 14 -3.30 -9.66 19.27
CA CYS A 14 -4.06 -10.43 18.29
C CYS A 14 -4.27 -9.68 16.95
N THR A 15 -4.39 -8.35 16.94
CA THR A 15 -4.57 -7.60 15.70
C THR A 15 -3.33 -7.66 14.80
N VAL A 16 -2.13 -7.68 15.38
CA VAL A 16 -0.88 -7.87 14.62
C VAL A 16 -0.77 -9.30 14.08
N LEU A 17 -1.25 -10.29 14.83
CA LEU A 17 -1.18 -11.71 14.47
C LEU A 17 -2.25 -12.14 13.47
N LEU A 18 -3.47 -11.61 13.55
CA LEU A 18 -4.59 -11.94 12.66
C LEU A 18 -4.53 -11.26 11.29
N ALA A 19 -3.87 -10.11 11.18
CA ALA A 19 -3.72 -9.40 9.91
C ALA A 19 -2.91 -10.21 8.86
N GLY A 20 -2.07 -11.15 9.28
CA GLY A 20 -1.30 -12.02 8.38
C GLY A 20 -2.15 -13.06 7.62
N THR A 21 -3.16 -13.64 8.26
CA THR A 21 -3.93 -14.74 7.67
C THR A 21 -4.98 -14.32 6.65
N VAL A 22 -5.61 -13.16 6.82
CA VAL A 22 -6.58 -12.61 5.86
C VAL A 22 -5.89 -12.10 4.59
N ARG A 23 -4.64 -11.67 4.69
CA ARG A 23 -3.84 -11.16 3.54
C ARG A 23 -3.34 -12.29 2.63
N SER A 24 -3.08 -13.48 3.18
CA SER A 24 -2.55 -14.61 2.41
C SER A 24 -3.56 -15.21 1.42
N GLN A 25 -4.85 -15.21 1.76
CA GLN A 25 -5.91 -15.71 0.88
C GLN A 25 -6.04 -14.86 -0.41
N LYS A 26 -5.87 -13.53 -0.30
CA LYS A 26 -5.94 -12.61 -1.46
C LYS A 26 -4.86 -12.89 -2.51
N LEU A 27 -3.72 -13.45 -2.12
CA LEU A 27 -2.64 -13.79 -3.06
C LEU A 27 -2.98 -14.98 -3.93
N LEU A 28 -3.53 -16.05 -3.35
CA LEU A 28 -3.98 -17.21 -4.11
C LEU A 28 -5.09 -16.83 -5.09
N ASP A 29 -6.01 -15.95 -4.67
CA ASP A 29 -7.06 -15.43 -5.53
C ASP A 29 -6.51 -14.66 -6.73
N THR A 30 -5.33 -14.05 -6.58
CA THR A 30 -4.68 -13.24 -7.62
C THR A 30 -3.80 -14.06 -8.56
N TYR A 31 -3.02 -15.00 -8.05
CA TYR A 31 -1.96 -15.68 -8.80
C TYR A 31 -2.17 -17.19 -8.96
N GLY A 32 -2.92 -17.80 -8.06
CA GLY A 32 -3.08 -19.25 -7.99
C GLY A 32 -4.10 -19.85 -8.96
N LYS A 33 -4.69 -19.04 -9.88
CA LYS A 33 -5.72 -19.55 -10.80
C LYS A 33 -5.63 -18.94 -12.20
N THR A 34 -6.08 -19.70 -13.19
CA THR A 34 -6.24 -19.21 -14.57
C THR A 34 -7.56 -18.44 -14.73
N PRO A 35 -7.59 -17.37 -15.56
CA PRO A 35 -8.84 -16.71 -15.93
C PRO A 35 -9.79 -17.68 -16.64
N ALA A 36 -11.09 -17.60 -16.33
CA ALA A 36 -12.11 -18.51 -16.87
C ALA A 36 -13.44 -17.79 -17.11
N GLY A 37 -14.31 -18.41 -17.90
CA GLY A 37 -15.64 -17.94 -18.23
C GLY A 37 -15.70 -16.87 -19.33
N ALA A 38 -16.90 -16.36 -19.61
CA ALA A 38 -17.19 -15.49 -20.75
C ALA A 38 -16.35 -14.18 -20.72
N VAL A 39 -16.19 -13.56 -19.55
CA VAL A 39 -15.40 -12.33 -19.41
C VAL A 39 -13.93 -12.58 -19.79
N ALA A 40 -13.35 -13.69 -19.33
CA ALA A 40 -11.97 -14.05 -19.66
C ALA A 40 -11.81 -14.38 -21.15
N THR A 41 -12.77 -15.09 -21.73
CA THR A 41 -12.80 -15.42 -23.16
C THR A 41 -12.82 -14.16 -24.02
N VAL A 42 -13.75 -13.25 -23.76
CA VAL A 42 -13.84 -11.99 -24.52
C VAL A 42 -12.59 -11.12 -24.33
N GLN A 43 -12.08 -11.05 -23.11
CA GLN A 43 -10.86 -10.27 -22.85
C GLN A 43 -9.66 -10.84 -23.62
N ALA A 44 -9.47 -12.15 -23.60
CA ALA A 44 -8.37 -12.79 -24.31
C ALA A 44 -8.48 -12.64 -25.85
N ALA A 45 -9.70 -12.63 -26.39
CA ALA A 45 -9.92 -12.31 -27.80
C ALA A 45 -9.50 -10.85 -28.12
N ARG A 46 -9.86 -9.90 -27.28
CA ARG A 46 -9.41 -8.50 -27.42
C ARG A 46 -7.90 -8.38 -27.32
N ASP A 47 -7.29 -9.07 -26.34
CA ASP A 47 -5.83 -9.07 -26.16
C ASP A 47 -5.09 -9.62 -27.37
N ALA A 48 -5.67 -10.57 -28.11
CA ALA A 48 -5.10 -11.10 -29.33
C ALA A 48 -5.08 -10.07 -30.48
N THR A 49 -5.90 -9.02 -30.44
CA THR A 49 -5.89 -7.95 -31.46
C THR A 49 -4.76 -6.93 -31.27
N SER A 50 -4.10 -6.90 -30.11
CA SER A 50 -3.02 -5.97 -29.83
C SER A 50 -1.78 -6.68 -29.30
N ASP A 51 -0.60 -6.29 -29.78
CA ASP A 51 0.71 -6.67 -29.22
C ASP A 51 1.42 -5.48 -28.57
N ALA A 52 0.77 -4.33 -28.51
CA ALA A 52 1.32 -3.11 -27.94
C ALA A 52 1.46 -3.19 -26.40
N LEU A 53 2.54 -2.59 -25.88
CA LEU A 53 2.81 -2.41 -24.45
C LEU A 53 2.74 -0.94 -24.09
N VAL A 54 1.81 -0.59 -23.20
CA VAL A 54 1.69 0.75 -22.65
C VAL A 54 2.29 0.78 -21.24
N LEU A 55 3.22 1.69 -21.00
CA LEU A 55 3.78 1.96 -19.68
C LEU A 55 3.07 3.17 -19.05
N LEU A 56 2.41 2.93 -17.95
CA LEU A 56 1.88 3.98 -17.10
C LEU A 56 2.90 4.32 -16.01
N VAL A 57 3.26 5.59 -15.89
CA VAL A 57 4.23 6.06 -14.89
C VAL A 57 3.50 6.88 -13.84
N ALA A 58 3.76 6.56 -12.57
CA ALA A 58 3.12 7.22 -11.44
C ALA A 58 4.11 7.37 -10.27
N SER A 59 3.83 8.29 -9.36
CA SER A 59 4.71 8.55 -8.20
C SER A 59 4.49 7.55 -7.08
N HIS A 60 3.23 7.19 -6.81
CA HIS A 60 2.84 6.39 -5.66
C HIS A 60 1.88 5.26 -6.06
N PRO A 61 1.80 4.19 -5.25
CA PRO A 61 0.88 3.08 -5.49
C PRO A 61 -0.60 3.44 -5.53
N ASP A 62 -1.00 4.52 -4.86
CA ASP A 62 -2.39 5.00 -4.76
C ASP A 62 -2.76 6.10 -5.77
N ASP A 63 -1.92 6.34 -6.77
CA ASP A 63 -2.18 7.30 -7.86
C ASP A 63 -3.24 6.81 -8.84
N ARG A 64 -3.69 7.71 -9.71
CA ARG A 64 -4.84 7.51 -10.63
C ARG A 64 -4.58 6.58 -11.82
N TYR A 65 -3.40 5.95 -11.93
CA TYR A 65 -3.05 5.08 -13.06
C TYR A 65 -4.01 3.89 -13.26
N VAL A 66 -4.74 3.49 -12.22
CA VAL A 66 -5.70 2.38 -12.29
C VAL A 66 -6.80 2.64 -13.34
N LEU A 67 -7.22 3.89 -13.52
CA LEU A 67 -8.25 4.27 -14.47
C LEU A 67 -7.81 4.03 -15.93
N PRO A 68 -6.72 4.66 -16.43
CA PRO A 68 -6.24 4.41 -17.77
C PRO A 68 -5.76 2.96 -17.96
N ALA A 69 -5.19 2.30 -16.95
CA ALA A 69 -4.80 0.90 -17.02
C ALA A 69 -5.99 -0.01 -17.33
N THR A 70 -7.09 0.17 -16.59
CA THR A 70 -8.32 -0.59 -16.79
C THR A 70 -8.93 -0.33 -18.16
N TRP A 71 -8.95 0.92 -18.61
CA TRP A 71 -9.47 1.29 -19.93
C TRP A 71 -8.67 0.67 -21.07
N LEU A 72 -7.35 0.87 -21.07
CA LEU A 72 -6.47 0.35 -22.11
C LEU A 72 -6.54 -1.18 -22.21
N ARG A 73 -6.67 -1.85 -21.08
CA ARG A 73 -6.78 -3.31 -21.05
C ARG A 73 -8.16 -3.79 -21.45
N CYS A 74 -9.22 -3.27 -20.83
CA CYS A 74 -10.56 -3.84 -20.98
C CYS A 74 -11.22 -3.45 -22.31
N TRP A 75 -10.94 -2.27 -22.87
CA TRP A 75 -11.54 -1.84 -24.14
C TRP A 75 -10.65 -2.09 -25.34
N HIS A 76 -9.33 -1.94 -25.19
CA HIS A 76 -8.40 -1.97 -26.32
C HIS A 76 -7.51 -3.22 -26.35
N GLY A 77 -7.53 -4.07 -25.33
CA GLY A 77 -6.70 -5.27 -25.27
C GLY A 77 -5.20 -5.00 -25.18
N HIS A 78 -4.78 -3.73 -24.90
CA HIS A 78 -3.37 -3.39 -24.78
C HIS A 78 -2.78 -3.99 -23.52
N ARG A 79 -1.54 -4.44 -23.59
CA ARG A 79 -0.78 -4.83 -22.42
C ARG A 79 -0.36 -3.58 -21.67
N VAL A 80 -0.46 -3.64 -20.33
CA VAL A 80 -0.15 -2.53 -19.45
C VAL A 80 1.00 -2.93 -18.53
N ALA A 81 2.00 -2.06 -18.43
CA ALA A 81 2.98 -2.05 -17.34
C ALA A 81 2.80 -0.76 -16.54
N VAL A 82 3.08 -0.82 -15.26
CA VAL A 82 3.07 0.36 -14.38
C VAL A 82 4.46 0.52 -13.77
N LEU A 83 5.01 1.71 -13.83
CA LEU A 83 6.25 2.08 -13.17
C LEU A 83 5.93 3.09 -12.08
N LEU A 84 6.25 2.73 -10.84
CA LEU A 84 6.09 3.59 -9.69
C LEU A 84 7.43 4.19 -9.27
N ALA A 85 7.48 5.51 -9.04
CA ALA A 85 8.72 6.15 -8.58
C ALA A 85 9.06 5.74 -7.15
N THR A 86 8.07 5.66 -6.27
CA THR A 86 8.22 5.26 -4.88
C THR A 86 7.33 4.06 -4.54
N ARG A 87 7.54 3.50 -3.36
CA ARG A 87 6.67 2.44 -2.82
C ARG A 87 5.60 2.98 -1.84
N GLY A 88 5.46 4.30 -1.71
CA GLY A 88 4.44 4.94 -0.89
C GLY A 88 4.66 4.83 0.62
N GLY A 89 5.91 4.58 1.08
CA GLY A 89 6.22 4.40 2.50
C GLY A 89 6.08 5.65 3.36
N GLY A 90 6.19 6.84 2.76
CA GLY A 90 6.01 8.13 3.44
C GLY A 90 4.55 8.55 3.65
N GLY A 91 3.60 7.83 3.05
CA GLY A 91 2.18 8.12 3.17
C GLY A 91 1.58 7.77 4.54
N GLN A 92 0.29 8.03 4.68
CA GLN A 92 -0.50 7.61 5.85
C GLN A 92 -1.02 6.19 5.64
N ASN A 93 -0.94 5.36 6.68
CA ASN A 93 -1.59 4.06 6.70
C ASN A 93 -2.93 4.17 7.43
N SER A 94 -4.02 3.98 6.69
CA SER A 94 -5.38 4.00 7.24
C SER A 94 -5.90 2.60 7.62
N ALA A 95 -5.08 1.56 7.44
CA ALA A 95 -5.43 0.17 7.74
C ALA A 95 -4.61 -0.43 8.89
N GLY A 96 -3.63 0.31 9.43
CA GLY A 96 -2.79 -0.18 10.51
C GLY A 96 -1.71 0.81 10.94
N PRO A 97 -0.83 0.42 11.86
CA PRO A 97 0.20 1.28 12.44
C PRO A 97 1.48 1.37 11.60
N GLU A 98 1.61 0.61 10.52
CA GLU A 98 2.84 0.50 9.75
C GLU A 98 3.17 1.82 9.03
N THR A 99 4.45 2.19 9.01
CA THR A 99 5.02 3.36 8.31
C THR A 99 6.38 2.98 7.70
N GLY A 100 6.93 3.84 6.87
CA GLY A 100 8.23 3.63 6.23
C GLY A 100 8.27 2.32 5.41
N ASP A 101 9.34 1.55 5.55
CA ASP A 101 9.54 0.30 4.80
C ASP A 101 8.45 -0.74 5.02
N ALA A 102 7.85 -0.79 6.21
CA ALA A 102 6.77 -1.72 6.48
C ALA A 102 5.51 -1.36 5.68
N LEU A 103 5.17 -0.07 5.59
CA LEU A 103 4.09 0.43 4.75
C LEU A 103 4.41 0.27 3.27
N ALA A 104 5.65 0.55 2.86
CA ALA A 104 6.11 0.37 1.49
C ALA A 104 5.92 -1.07 1.00
N ARG A 105 6.24 -2.06 1.84
CA ARG A 105 5.98 -3.48 1.54
C ARG A 105 4.48 -3.77 1.39
N ILE A 106 3.64 -3.23 2.26
CA ILE A 106 2.18 -3.39 2.17
C ILE A 106 1.67 -2.82 0.85
N ARG A 107 2.03 -1.58 0.52
CA ARG A 107 1.59 -0.88 -0.69
C ARG A 107 2.10 -1.52 -1.98
N THR A 108 3.32 -2.05 -1.96
CA THR A 108 3.85 -2.86 -3.08
C THR A 108 2.94 -4.05 -3.36
N ARG A 109 2.54 -4.79 -2.32
CA ARG A 109 1.61 -5.94 -2.44
C ARG A 109 0.22 -5.52 -2.92
N GLU A 110 -0.28 -4.40 -2.44
CA GLU A 110 -1.56 -3.84 -2.86
C GLU A 110 -1.55 -3.45 -4.34
N ALA A 111 -0.49 -2.80 -4.80
CA ALA A 111 -0.31 -2.45 -6.20
C ALA A 111 -0.27 -3.71 -7.09
N GLU A 112 0.52 -4.70 -6.72
CA GLU A 112 0.63 -5.97 -7.46
C GLU A 112 -0.70 -6.74 -7.48
N ALA A 113 -1.46 -6.76 -6.37
CA ALA A 113 -2.80 -7.34 -6.35
C ALA A 113 -3.77 -6.58 -7.25
N GLY A 114 -3.67 -5.24 -7.29
CA GLY A 114 -4.43 -4.40 -8.22
C GLY A 114 -4.16 -4.73 -9.68
N ALA A 115 -2.91 -5.04 -10.01
CA ALA A 115 -2.50 -5.40 -11.37
C ALA A 115 -3.24 -6.60 -11.93
N SER A 116 -3.61 -7.57 -11.11
CA SER A 116 -4.36 -8.75 -11.57
C SER A 116 -5.71 -8.40 -12.20
N HIS A 117 -6.32 -7.29 -11.78
CA HIS A 117 -7.61 -6.85 -12.30
C HIS A 117 -7.53 -6.29 -13.73
N PHE A 118 -6.38 -5.72 -14.10
CA PHE A 118 -6.13 -5.24 -15.47
C PHE A 118 -4.99 -6.00 -16.17
N GLY A 119 -4.50 -7.11 -15.60
CA GLY A 119 -3.49 -7.98 -16.21
C GLY A 119 -2.14 -7.29 -16.43
N GLY A 120 -1.78 -6.32 -15.58
CA GLY A 120 -0.56 -5.54 -15.70
C GLY A 120 0.65 -6.13 -14.97
N THR A 121 1.81 -5.54 -15.21
CA THR A 121 3.06 -5.81 -14.48
C THR A 121 3.56 -4.53 -13.83
N PHE A 122 4.20 -4.65 -12.66
CA PHE A 122 4.78 -3.51 -11.95
C PHE A 122 6.30 -3.47 -12.04
N TRP A 123 6.80 -2.23 -12.10
CA TRP A 123 8.19 -1.85 -12.03
C TRP A 123 8.36 -0.71 -11.02
N TYR A 124 9.54 -0.58 -10.44
CA TYR A 124 9.80 0.44 -9.42
C TYR A 124 11.11 1.17 -9.76
N LEU A 125 11.07 2.50 -9.70
CA LEU A 125 12.28 3.33 -9.71
C LEU A 125 12.97 3.32 -8.34
N ASP A 126 12.21 2.91 -7.32
CA ASP A 126 12.65 2.67 -5.94
C ASP A 126 13.28 3.89 -5.27
N ARG A 127 12.69 5.04 -5.50
CA ARG A 127 13.08 6.29 -4.84
C ARG A 127 12.47 6.37 -3.45
N PRO A 128 13.16 7.01 -2.47
CA PRO A 128 12.61 7.23 -1.14
C PRO A 128 11.32 8.05 -1.21
N ASP A 129 10.36 7.71 -0.39
CA ASP A 129 9.13 8.48 -0.20
C ASP A 129 9.25 9.31 1.08
N GLY A 130 9.71 10.54 0.94
CA GLY A 130 9.86 11.49 2.05
C GLY A 130 8.56 12.19 2.45
N GLY A 131 7.40 11.71 1.99
CA GLY A 131 6.11 12.37 2.18
C GLY A 131 5.90 13.52 1.19
N TYR A 132 5.00 14.45 1.53
CA TYR A 132 4.65 15.52 0.62
C TYR A 132 5.84 16.49 0.39
N ARG A 133 6.14 16.74 -0.88
CA ARG A 133 7.09 17.76 -1.35
C ARG A 133 6.33 18.80 -2.18
N ARG A 134 6.76 20.07 -2.13
CA ARG A 134 6.08 21.17 -2.83
C ARG A 134 6.57 21.37 -4.25
N SER A 135 7.79 20.95 -4.54
CA SER A 135 8.40 21.17 -5.85
C SER A 135 9.23 19.99 -6.31
N ALA A 136 9.56 19.96 -7.59
CA ALA A 136 10.48 19.00 -8.17
C ALA A 136 11.90 19.15 -7.57
N GLU A 137 12.34 20.38 -7.25
CA GLU A 137 13.65 20.64 -6.65
C GLU A 137 13.78 20.02 -5.27
N GLU A 138 12.74 20.15 -4.40
CA GLU A 138 12.72 19.48 -3.10
C GLU A 138 12.81 17.95 -3.25
N THR A 139 12.13 17.41 -4.25
CA THR A 139 12.20 15.98 -4.56
C THR A 139 13.57 15.58 -5.06
N PHE A 140 14.17 16.35 -5.96
CA PHE A 140 15.49 16.05 -6.50
C PHE A 140 16.62 16.20 -5.48
N ALA A 141 16.45 17.03 -4.47
CA ALA A 141 17.39 17.09 -3.36
C ALA A 141 17.52 15.73 -2.63
N GLU A 142 16.44 14.94 -2.62
CA GLU A 142 16.42 13.60 -2.01
C GLU A 142 16.72 12.48 -3.03
N TRP A 143 16.10 12.56 -4.23
CA TRP A 143 16.23 11.50 -5.24
C TRP A 143 17.53 11.54 -6.04
N GLY A 144 18.13 12.73 -6.19
CA GLY A 144 19.21 12.98 -7.13
C GLY A 144 18.71 13.00 -8.58
N ARG A 145 18.65 14.18 -9.21
CA ARG A 145 18.08 14.38 -10.56
C ARG A 145 18.75 13.49 -11.62
N GLU A 146 20.08 13.54 -11.71
CA GLU A 146 20.82 12.78 -12.75
C GLU A 146 20.74 11.27 -12.55
N GLY A 147 20.84 10.79 -11.31
CA GLY A 147 20.70 9.37 -10.99
C GLY A 147 19.31 8.86 -11.34
N SER A 148 18.26 9.61 -10.99
CA SER A 148 16.88 9.26 -11.30
C SER A 148 16.61 9.24 -12.81
N LEU A 149 17.18 10.18 -13.55
CA LEU A 149 17.07 10.23 -15.00
C LEU A 149 17.69 9.00 -15.66
N ARG A 150 18.91 8.62 -15.24
CA ARG A 150 19.63 7.43 -15.76
C ARG A 150 18.87 6.14 -15.45
N ASP A 151 18.43 5.96 -14.21
CA ASP A 151 17.73 4.75 -13.80
C ASP A 151 16.40 4.61 -14.55
N LEU A 152 15.67 5.71 -14.73
CA LEU A 152 14.43 5.72 -15.49
C LEU A 152 14.69 5.37 -16.97
N ALA A 153 15.71 5.95 -17.60
CA ALA A 153 16.09 5.63 -18.98
C ALA A 153 16.49 4.15 -19.14
N GLN A 154 17.22 3.59 -18.17
CA GLN A 154 17.58 2.17 -18.16
C GLN A 154 16.35 1.27 -18.04
N LEU A 155 15.38 1.62 -17.17
CA LEU A 155 14.13 0.90 -17.06
C LEU A 155 13.31 0.97 -18.36
N LEU A 156 13.25 2.12 -19.01
CA LEU A 156 12.58 2.25 -20.32
C LEU A 156 13.18 1.32 -21.38
N ARG A 157 14.51 1.16 -21.43
CA ARG A 157 15.17 0.20 -22.33
C ARG A 157 14.85 -1.26 -22.01
N ARG A 158 14.72 -1.60 -20.73
CA ARG A 158 14.38 -2.97 -20.29
C ARG A 158 12.90 -3.30 -20.50
N ILE A 159 12.01 -2.36 -20.22
CA ILE A 159 10.56 -2.54 -20.36
C ILE A 159 10.14 -2.52 -21.83
N ARG A 160 10.77 -1.68 -22.64
CA ARG A 160 10.50 -1.47 -24.07
C ARG A 160 9.03 -1.16 -24.36
N PRO A 161 8.45 -0.08 -23.75
CA PRO A 161 7.07 0.28 -24.00
C PRO A 161 6.91 0.93 -25.37
N ASP A 162 5.80 0.64 -26.05
CA ASP A 162 5.43 1.35 -27.28
C ASP A 162 4.95 2.77 -26.97
N VAL A 163 4.22 2.93 -25.87
CA VAL A 163 3.68 4.21 -25.39
C VAL A 163 4.00 4.36 -23.91
N ILE A 164 4.30 5.59 -23.53
CA ILE A 164 4.42 6.00 -22.13
C ILE A 164 3.32 7.02 -21.85
N ALA A 165 2.64 6.86 -20.72
CA ALA A 165 1.67 7.83 -20.25
C ALA A 165 1.76 8.00 -18.73
N THR A 166 1.48 9.22 -18.27
CA THR A 166 1.28 9.51 -16.85
C THR A 166 0.04 10.37 -16.67
N THR A 167 -0.66 10.18 -15.57
CA THR A 167 -1.79 11.01 -15.17
C THR A 167 -1.36 12.34 -14.55
N HIS A 168 -0.06 12.46 -14.21
CA HIS A 168 0.51 13.68 -13.64
C HIS A 168 0.73 14.76 -14.71
N HIS A 169 0.59 16.03 -14.33
CA HIS A 169 0.68 17.20 -15.20
C HIS A 169 1.63 18.26 -14.61
N ARG A 170 1.94 19.30 -15.40
CA ARG A 170 2.89 20.35 -15.02
C ARG A 170 2.39 21.30 -13.93
N GLU A 171 1.10 21.27 -13.63
CA GLU A 171 0.43 22.09 -12.61
C GLU A 171 0.12 21.27 -11.34
N GLU A 172 0.80 20.15 -11.12
CA GLU A 172 0.66 19.37 -9.90
C GLU A 172 1.13 20.14 -8.66
N THR A 173 0.65 19.71 -7.52
CA THR A 173 1.02 20.31 -6.23
C THR A 173 1.98 19.45 -5.42
N HIS A 174 2.19 18.20 -5.85
CA HIS A 174 3.10 17.26 -5.20
C HIS A 174 4.43 17.17 -5.94
N GLY A 175 5.53 17.43 -5.26
CA GLY A 175 6.86 17.49 -5.86
C GLY A 175 7.31 16.18 -6.52
N HIS A 176 6.90 15.02 -6.03
CA HIS A 176 7.20 13.73 -6.67
C HIS A 176 6.57 13.64 -8.06
N ASP A 177 5.33 14.13 -8.21
CA ASP A 177 4.60 14.14 -9.48
C ASP A 177 5.26 15.09 -10.47
N LEU A 178 5.62 16.30 -10.00
CA LEU A 178 6.36 17.28 -10.79
C LEU A 178 7.73 16.75 -11.24
N ALA A 179 8.46 16.09 -10.35
CA ALA A 179 9.76 15.50 -10.66
C ALA A 179 9.64 14.43 -11.77
N LEU A 180 8.62 13.58 -11.73
CA LEU A 180 8.40 12.58 -12.79
C LEU A 180 8.04 13.25 -14.13
N VAL A 181 7.16 14.25 -14.12
CA VAL A 181 6.78 15.01 -15.33
C VAL A 181 8.01 15.66 -15.97
N GLU A 182 8.93 16.18 -15.16
CA GLU A 182 10.19 16.75 -15.67
C GLU A 182 11.19 15.70 -16.17
N LEU A 183 11.28 14.53 -15.53
CA LEU A 183 12.24 13.49 -15.90
C LEU A 183 11.84 12.75 -17.18
N LEU A 184 10.55 12.53 -17.42
CA LEU A 184 10.07 11.64 -18.48
C LEU A 184 10.57 12.02 -19.89
N PRO A 185 10.51 13.28 -20.36
CA PRO A 185 11.00 13.61 -21.69
C PRO A 185 12.50 13.37 -21.86
N GLY A 186 13.29 13.72 -20.82
CA GLY A 186 14.74 13.48 -20.80
C GLY A 186 15.09 11.99 -20.75
N ALA A 187 14.34 11.20 -19.98
CA ALA A 187 14.53 9.76 -19.88
C ALA A 187 14.23 9.05 -21.21
N VAL A 188 13.20 9.48 -21.93
CA VAL A 188 12.88 8.98 -23.28
C VAL A 188 13.98 9.31 -24.27
N ALA A 189 14.49 10.55 -24.24
CA ALA A 189 15.59 10.96 -25.11
C ALA A 189 16.87 10.14 -24.81
N MET A 190 17.21 9.99 -23.53
CA MET A 190 18.37 9.19 -23.09
C MET A 190 18.21 7.70 -23.41
N ALA A 191 17.02 7.13 -23.26
CA ALA A 191 16.76 5.73 -23.61
C ALA A 191 16.91 5.46 -25.11
N ALA A 192 16.64 6.45 -25.95
CA ALA A 192 16.80 6.36 -27.40
C ALA A 192 18.24 6.61 -27.88
N ASP A 193 19.09 7.24 -27.07
CA ASP A 193 20.46 7.60 -27.43
C ASP A 193 21.38 6.37 -27.41
N ALA A 194 21.93 6.01 -28.57
CA ALA A 194 22.85 4.89 -28.69
C ALA A 194 24.15 5.04 -27.86
N GLN A 195 24.52 6.28 -27.48
CA GLN A 195 25.69 6.54 -26.65
C GLN A 195 25.45 6.30 -25.16
N PHE A 196 24.20 6.21 -24.73
CA PHE A 196 23.87 5.90 -23.33
C PHE A 196 24.24 4.46 -23.02
N VAL A 197 25.21 4.27 -22.11
CA VAL A 197 25.68 2.93 -21.68
C VAL A 197 24.59 2.25 -20.82
N SER A 198 24.11 1.12 -21.29
CA SER A 198 23.09 0.30 -20.62
C SER A 198 23.27 -1.18 -21.02
N ASP A 199 22.76 -2.08 -20.20
CA ASP A 199 22.67 -3.52 -20.46
C ASP A 199 21.58 -3.91 -21.48
N ALA A 200 20.72 -2.97 -21.84
CA ALA A 200 19.66 -3.17 -22.82
C ALA A 200 19.86 -2.23 -24.04
N PRO A 201 19.46 -2.68 -25.24
CA PRO A 201 19.63 -1.90 -26.46
C PRO A 201 18.78 -0.63 -26.43
N PRO A 202 19.16 0.39 -27.23
CA PRO A 202 18.37 1.62 -27.35
C PRO A 202 16.90 1.35 -27.65
N HIS A 203 16.04 2.18 -27.07
CA HIS A 203 14.60 2.06 -27.26
C HIS A 203 13.94 3.44 -27.32
N ARG A 204 13.07 3.65 -28.31
CA ARG A 204 12.26 4.85 -28.44
C ARG A 204 10.77 4.48 -28.52
N PRO A 205 9.95 4.95 -27.59
CA PRO A 205 8.50 4.79 -27.70
C PRO A 205 7.94 5.62 -28.86
N THR A 206 6.75 5.21 -29.35
CA THR A 206 6.06 5.95 -30.41
C THR A 206 5.28 7.15 -29.88
N ALA A 207 4.97 7.17 -28.60
CA ALA A 207 4.26 8.30 -27.97
C ALA A 207 4.61 8.46 -26.48
N LEU A 208 4.54 9.71 -26.02
CA LEU A 208 4.58 10.10 -24.61
C LEU A 208 3.40 11.04 -24.33
N PHE A 209 2.58 10.67 -23.33
CA PHE A 209 1.46 11.47 -22.86
C PHE A 209 1.69 11.92 -21.42
N LEU A 210 1.37 13.17 -21.11
CA LEU A 210 1.27 13.71 -19.76
C LEU A 210 -0.19 14.00 -19.43
N GLY A 211 -0.52 14.08 -18.15
CA GLY A 211 -1.84 14.50 -17.70
C GLY A 211 -2.19 15.90 -18.22
N GLY A 212 -3.44 16.12 -18.56
CA GLY A 212 -3.95 17.43 -18.98
C GLY A 212 -4.42 18.25 -17.78
N ALA A 213 -3.96 19.51 -17.72
CA ALA A 213 -4.40 20.52 -16.76
C ALA A 213 -4.98 21.74 -17.48
N GLY A 214 -5.68 22.60 -16.75
CA GLY A 214 -6.23 23.84 -17.28
C GLY A 214 -7.30 23.64 -18.38
N ALA A 215 -7.34 24.54 -19.35
CA ALA A 215 -8.28 24.48 -20.46
C ALA A 215 -7.96 23.31 -21.41
N PRO A 216 -9.00 22.68 -22.03
CA PRO A 216 -8.79 21.63 -23.00
C PRO A 216 -7.97 22.09 -24.21
N VAL A 217 -7.05 21.23 -24.67
CA VAL A 217 -6.21 21.49 -25.85
C VAL A 217 -6.61 20.60 -27.02
N SER A 218 -6.36 21.05 -28.24
CA SER A 218 -6.64 20.25 -29.43
C SER A 218 -5.77 18.98 -29.45
N GLY A 219 -6.38 17.83 -29.77
CA GLY A 219 -5.68 16.56 -29.84
C GLY A 219 -5.40 15.88 -28.49
N GLU A 220 -6.02 16.35 -27.40
CA GLU A 220 -5.97 15.65 -26.12
C GLU A 220 -6.78 14.36 -26.18
N LEU A 221 -6.29 13.34 -25.50
CA LEU A 221 -6.99 12.09 -25.29
C LEU A 221 -7.83 12.19 -24.00
N ARG A 222 -9.14 11.96 -24.14
CA ARG A 222 -10.06 11.88 -23.00
C ARG A 222 -10.35 10.46 -22.64
N VAL A 223 -10.11 10.08 -21.41
CA VAL A 223 -10.44 8.74 -20.91
C VAL A 223 -11.93 8.71 -20.53
N PRO A 224 -12.75 7.84 -21.18
CA PRO A 224 -14.20 7.89 -21.05
C PRO A 224 -14.69 7.17 -19.77
N VAL A 225 -14.61 7.86 -18.62
CA VAL A 225 -14.83 7.29 -17.29
C VAL A 225 -16.21 6.62 -17.09
N ASP A 226 -17.25 7.13 -17.77
CA ASP A 226 -18.61 6.62 -17.64
C ASP A 226 -19.02 5.68 -18.79
N GLN A 227 -18.08 5.32 -19.68
CA GLN A 227 -18.33 4.35 -20.72
C GLN A 227 -18.60 2.97 -20.13
N LEU A 228 -19.69 2.35 -20.56
CA LEU A 228 -20.06 0.99 -20.18
C LEU A 228 -19.16 -0.04 -20.87
N GLU A 229 -18.60 -0.98 -20.12
CA GLU A 229 -18.01 -2.20 -20.65
C GLU A 229 -19.09 -3.29 -20.69
N PRO A 230 -19.58 -3.66 -21.90
CA PRO A 230 -20.81 -4.45 -22.02
C PRO A 230 -20.68 -5.88 -21.48
N VAL A 231 -19.49 -6.47 -21.53
CA VAL A 231 -19.26 -7.86 -21.07
C VAL A 231 -19.24 -7.94 -19.54
N ARG A 232 -18.68 -6.93 -18.88
CA ARG A 232 -18.64 -6.83 -17.42
C ARG A 232 -19.87 -6.15 -16.84
N GLY A 233 -20.69 -5.49 -17.68
CA GLY A 233 -21.89 -4.77 -17.25
C GLY A 233 -21.61 -3.61 -16.31
N ALA A 234 -20.43 -2.98 -16.39
CA ALA A 234 -20.00 -1.92 -15.49
C ALA A 234 -19.30 -0.78 -16.25
N THR A 235 -19.40 0.44 -15.72
CA THR A 235 -18.66 1.59 -16.28
C THR A 235 -17.17 1.49 -15.93
N LEU A 236 -16.32 2.18 -16.69
CA LEU A 236 -14.90 2.27 -16.39
C LEU A 236 -14.65 2.79 -14.97
N ARG A 237 -15.38 3.82 -14.55
CA ARG A 237 -15.36 4.36 -13.18
C ARG A 237 -15.60 3.26 -12.13
N ARG A 238 -16.60 2.42 -12.35
CA ARG A 238 -16.93 1.33 -11.44
C ARG A 238 -15.85 0.26 -11.42
N LEU A 239 -15.33 -0.14 -12.57
CA LEU A 239 -14.26 -1.14 -12.65
C LEU A 239 -12.98 -0.66 -11.96
N ALA A 240 -12.57 0.58 -12.20
CA ALA A 240 -11.41 1.18 -11.53
C ALA A 240 -11.63 1.33 -10.01
N PHE A 241 -12.85 1.71 -9.60
CA PHE A 241 -13.22 1.79 -8.19
C PHE A 241 -13.12 0.42 -7.48
N ASP A 242 -13.58 -0.64 -8.13
CA ASP A 242 -13.51 -2.00 -7.57
C ASP A 242 -12.05 -2.46 -7.38
N VAL A 243 -11.12 -2.04 -8.24
CA VAL A 243 -9.68 -2.29 -8.04
C VAL A 243 -9.17 -1.57 -6.79
N LEU A 244 -9.49 -0.28 -6.63
CA LEU A 244 -9.10 0.49 -5.46
C LEU A 244 -9.68 -0.10 -4.18
N LEU A 245 -10.97 -0.45 -4.18
CA LEU A 245 -11.65 -1.00 -3.01
C LEU A 245 -11.08 -2.35 -2.57
N ARG A 246 -10.72 -3.22 -3.53
CA ARG A 246 -10.29 -4.59 -3.25
C ARG A 246 -8.79 -4.72 -2.99
N ALA A 247 -8.00 -3.95 -3.68
CA ALA A 247 -6.55 -4.07 -3.65
C ALA A 247 -5.87 -3.03 -2.76
N HIS A 248 -6.31 -1.76 -2.81
CA HIS A 248 -5.66 -0.65 -2.10
C HIS A 248 -6.37 -0.34 -0.77
N THR A 249 -5.98 -1.02 0.29
CA THR A 249 -6.59 -0.86 1.63
C THR A 249 -5.82 0.11 2.53
N SER A 250 -4.51 0.25 2.35
CA SER A 250 -3.67 1.11 3.20
C SER A 250 -3.95 2.60 3.07
N PRO A 251 -4.35 3.15 1.90
CA PRO A 251 -4.81 4.54 1.81
C PRO A 251 -6.15 4.78 2.49
N GLY A 252 -6.83 3.72 2.92
CA GLY A 252 -8.17 3.71 3.49
C GLY A 252 -9.26 3.55 2.45
N ALA A 253 -10.52 3.56 2.91
CA ALA A 253 -11.66 3.45 2.01
C ALA A 253 -11.60 4.57 0.95
N PRO A 254 -11.78 4.24 -0.33
CA PRO A 254 -11.81 5.26 -1.38
C PRO A 254 -13.00 6.20 -1.16
N ALA A 255 -12.91 7.42 -1.69
CA ALA A 255 -14.03 8.33 -1.72
C ALA A 255 -15.26 7.67 -2.38
N PRO A 256 -16.49 8.14 -2.11
CA PRO A 256 -17.67 7.58 -2.76
C PRO A 256 -17.50 7.53 -4.28
N ILE A 257 -18.00 6.46 -4.91
CA ILE A 257 -17.84 6.23 -6.35
C ILE A 257 -18.31 7.41 -7.21
N ALA A 258 -19.28 8.18 -6.73
CA ALA A 258 -19.78 9.37 -7.41
C ALA A 258 -18.77 10.52 -7.48
N THR A 259 -17.82 10.56 -6.54
CA THR A 259 -16.80 11.63 -6.44
C THR A 259 -15.41 11.17 -6.80
N ILE A 260 -15.18 9.84 -6.87
CA ILE A 260 -13.91 9.31 -7.34
C ILE A 260 -13.83 9.45 -8.87
N PHE A 261 -12.73 9.96 -9.37
CA PHE A 261 -12.59 10.29 -10.80
C PHE A 261 -13.68 11.26 -11.30
N ASP A 262 -14.11 12.22 -10.46
CA ASP A 262 -15.08 13.26 -10.80
C ASP A 262 -14.58 14.20 -11.90
N GLN A 263 -13.27 14.38 -11.98
CA GLN A 263 -12.64 15.11 -13.05
C GLN A 263 -12.36 14.21 -14.25
N GLU A 264 -12.64 14.71 -15.43
CA GLU A 264 -12.31 14.05 -16.69
C GLU A 264 -10.78 13.87 -16.78
N LEU A 265 -10.33 12.60 -16.89
CA LEU A 265 -8.92 12.33 -17.09
C LEU A 265 -8.55 12.62 -18.54
N ARG A 266 -7.68 13.61 -18.73
CA ARG A 266 -7.15 14.01 -20.02
C ARG A 266 -5.67 13.69 -20.11
N LEU A 267 -5.21 13.24 -21.27
CA LEU A 267 -3.83 12.96 -21.57
C LEU A 267 -3.42 13.79 -22.79
N VAL A 268 -2.32 14.54 -22.64
CA VAL A 268 -1.80 15.46 -23.67
C VAL A 268 -0.51 14.87 -24.23
N ALA A 269 -0.50 14.64 -25.55
CA ALA A 269 0.69 14.13 -26.21
C ALA A 269 1.82 15.17 -26.18
N GLN A 270 2.99 14.76 -25.69
CA GLN A 270 4.24 15.51 -25.85
C GLN A 270 4.84 15.21 -27.24
N PHE A 271 4.72 13.99 -27.68
CA PHE A 271 4.87 13.55 -29.07
C PHE A 271 4.01 12.29 -29.28
N CYS A 272 3.57 12.06 -30.49
CA CYS A 272 2.80 10.87 -30.88
C CYS A 272 3.01 10.58 -32.36
N SER A 273 3.23 9.33 -32.70
CA SER A 273 3.22 8.86 -34.09
C SER A 273 1.78 8.66 -34.55
N GLY A 274 1.39 9.31 -35.64
CA GLY A 274 0.01 9.29 -36.17
C GLY A 274 -0.96 10.18 -35.40
N THR A 275 -2.25 10.09 -35.77
CA THR A 275 -3.30 10.94 -35.22
C THR A 275 -3.99 10.26 -34.05
N VAL A 276 -4.16 10.97 -32.94
CA VAL A 276 -4.98 10.55 -31.81
C VAL A 276 -6.46 10.73 -32.18
N SER A 277 -7.25 9.65 -32.05
CA SER A 277 -8.68 9.63 -32.32
C SER A 277 -9.40 8.66 -31.37
N PRO A 278 -10.73 8.65 -31.30
CA PRO A 278 -11.46 7.67 -30.51
C PRO A 278 -11.18 6.20 -30.89
N THR A 279 -10.82 5.95 -32.14
CA THR A 279 -10.48 4.60 -32.67
C THR A 279 -8.99 4.27 -32.52
N THR A 280 -8.14 5.27 -32.50
CA THR A 280 -6.68 5.16 -32.30
C THR A 280 -6.23 6.09 -31.15
N PRO A 281 -6.66 5.82 -29.90
CA PRO A 281 -6.48 6.76 -28.79
C PRO A 281 -5.02 7.05 -28.46
N LEU A 282 -4.12 6.12 -28.78
CA LEU A 282 -2.68 6.26 -28.55
C LEU A 282 -1.87 6.56 -29.83
N GLY A 283 -2.56 6.90 -30.93
CA GLY A 283 -1.96 7.09 -32.24
C GLY A 283 -1.64 5.77 -32.95
N ALA A 284 -0.69 5.81 -33.88
CA ALA A 284 -0.25 4.62 -34.58
C ALA A 284 0.69 3.79 -33.71
N LEU A 285 0.25 2.59 -33.36
CA LEU A 285 1.04 1.63 -32.56
C LEU A 285 1.73 0.61 -33.49
N PRO A 286 2.99 0.31 -33.26
CA PRO A 286 3.68 -0.73 -33.99
C PRO A 286 3.06 -2.10 -33.68
N SER A 287 2.92 -2.93 -34.72
CA SER A 287 2.34 -4.26 -34.60
C SER A 287 3.17 -5.29 -35.36
N VAL A 288 3.14 -6.54 -34.91
CA VAL A 288 3.69 -7.65 -35.71
C VAL A 288 2.97 -7.80 -37.05
N LEU A 289 1.76 -7.27 -37.18
CA LEU A 289 1.00 -7.26 -38.42
C LEU A 289 1.39 -6.15 -39.42
N ASP A 290 2.32 -5.27 -39.07
CA ASP A 290 2.88 -4.29 -40.00
C ASP A 290 3.68 -5.04 -41.09
N ALA A 291 3.60 -4.56 -42.32
CA ALA A 291 4.19 -5.25 -43.47
C ALA A 291 5.71 -5.40 -43.37
N ASP A 292 6.36 -4.41 -42.74
CA ASP A 292 7.81 -4.37 -42.49
C ASP A 292 8.26 -5.21 -41.29
N ARG A 293 7.33 -5.70 -40.48
CA ARG A 293 7.59 -6.47 -39.23
C ARG A 293 7.18 -7.93 -39.34
N TRP A 294 6.27 -8.25 -40.26
CA TRP A 294 5.77 -9.61 -40.37
C TRP A 294 6.83 -10.57 -40.91
N PRO A 295 7.19 -11.65 -40.19
CA PRO A 295 8.27 -12.56 -40.60
C PRO A 295 7.83 -13.66 -41.57
N GLY A 296 6.52 -13.77 -41.89
CA GLY A 296 5.92 -14.77 -42.78
C GLY A 296 5.53 -14.20 -44.14
N THR A 297 4.65 -14.89 -44.85
CA THR A 297 4.14 -14.44 -46.14
C THR A 297 3.10 -13.31 -45.97
N PRO A 298 2.92 -12.43 -46.97
CA PRO A 298 1.85 -11.42 -46.92
C PRO A 298 0.46 -12.04 -46.78
N GLU A 299 0.20 -13.16 -47.45
CA GLU A 299 -1.08 -13.88 -47.41
C GLU A 299 -1.39 -14.37 -45.97
N ASP A 300 -0.39 -14.94 -45.28
CA ASP A 300 -0.56 -15.39 -43.89
C ASP A 300 -0.85 -14.22 -42.95
N ARG A 301 -0.21 -13.05 -43.18
CA ARG A 301 -0.45 -11.83 -42.42
C ARG A 301 -1.90 -11.34 -42.60
N GLU A 302 -2.37 -11.23 -43.88
CA GLU A 302 -3.71 -10.73 -44.18
C GLU A 302 -4.77 -11.68 -43.63
N GLN A 303 -4.57 -13.01 -43.78
CA GLN A 303 -5.49 -13.98 -43.21
C GLN A 303 -5.49 -13.94 -41.67
N LEU A 304 -4.32 -13.79 -41.02
CA LEU A 304 -4.23 -13.64 -39.58
C LEU A 304 -4.97 -12.38 -39.10
N ALA A 305 -4.81 -11.26 -39.80
CA ALA A 305 -5.50 -10.02 -39.45
C ALA A 305 -7.03 -10.19 -39.57
N ALA A 306 -7.50 -10.87 -40.61
CA ALA A 306 -8.92 -11.17 -40.80
C ALA A 306 -9.45 -12.11 -39.71
N ASP A 307 -8.73 -13.19 -39.38
CA ASP A 307 -9.12 -14.16 -38.37
C ASP A 307 -9.23 -13.47 -36.98
N LEU A 308 -8.26 -12.59 -36.61
CA LEU A 308 -8.28 -11.87 -35.37
C LEU A 308 -9.42 -10.85 -35.31
N ALA A 309 -9.72 -10.15 -36.39
CA ALA A 309 -10.85 -9.22 -36.47
C ALA A 309 -12.19 -9.93 -36.30
N GLU A 310 -12.40 -11.07 -36.99
CA GLU A 310 -13.61 -11.89 -36.83
C GLU A 310 -13.71 -12.44 -35.40
N LEU A 311 -12.61 -12.94 -34.83
CA LEU A 311 -12.56 -13.43 -33.45
C LEU A 311 -12.96 -12.35 -32.44
N ALA A 312 -12.45 -11.14 -32.60
CA ALA A 312 -12.75 -10.01 -31.69
C ALA A 312 -14.23 -9.57 -31.76
N ASN A 313 -14.85 -9.67 -32.96
CA ASN A 313 -16.24 -9.30 -33.17
C ASN A 313 -17.24 -10.35 -32.63
N ALA A 314 -16.89 -11.62 -32.63
CA ALA A 314 -17.75 -12.70 -32.18
C ALA A 314 -17.02 -13.72 -31.27
N PRO A 315 -16.43 -13.33 -30.20
CA PRO A 315 -15.56 -14.18 -29.37
C PRO A 315 -16.30 -15.32 -28.67
N LEU A 316 -17.61 -15.22 -28.51
CA LEU A 316 -18.48 -16.24 -27.90
C LEU A 316 -19.22 -17.13 -28.91
N ALA A 317 -18.94 -16.97 -30.20
CA ALA A 317 -19.49 -17.84 -31.23
C ALA A 317 -18.88 -19.26 -31.15
N ALA A 318 -19.58 -20.18 -30.50
CA ALA A 318 -19.10 -21.53 -30.24
C ALA A 318 -18.64 -22.25 -31.54
N GLY A 319 -17.52 -22.96 -31.46
CA GLY A 319 -16.90 -23.66 -32.56
C GLY A 319 -16.18 -22.76 -33.56
N ARG A 320 -16.83 -21.73 -34.13
CA ARG A 320 -16.22 -20.82 -35.11
C ARG A 320 -15.09 -19.99 -34.51
N ALA A 321 -15.30 -19.38 -33.34
CA ALA A 321 -14.27 -18.60 -32.63
C ALA A 321 -13.07 -19.47 -32.26
N GLN A 322 -13.30 -20.70 -31.83
CA GLN A 322 -12.22 -21.65 -31.54
C GLN A 322 -11.44 -22.06 -32.80
N GLN A 323 -12.10 -22.28 -33.93
CA GLN A 323 -11.43 -22.57 -35.20
C GLN A 323 -10.55 -21.41 -35.66
N LEU A 324 -11.06 -20.15 -35.59
CA LEU A 324 -10.31 -18.94 -35.92
C LEU A 324 -9.07 -18.81 -35.02
N ALA A 325 -9.24 -18.98 -33.71
CA ALA A 325 -8.16 -18.89 -32.77
C ALA A 325 -7.08 -19.96 -32.97
N GLN A 326 -7.48 -21.21 -33.31
CA GLN A 326 -6.53 -22.27 -33.60
C GLN A 326 -5.75 -22.01 -34.93
N ALA A 327 -6.42 -21.51 -35.97
CA ALA A 327 -5.75 -21.13 -37.21
C ALA A 327 -4.79 -19.96 -37.01
N ALA A 328 -5.22 -18.91 -36.31
CA ALA A 328 -4.38 -17.76 -35.94
C ALA A 328 -3.17 -18.18 -35.10
N LEU A 329 -3.38 -19.05 -34.12
CA LEU A 329 -2.29 -19.56 -33.26
C LEU A 329 -1.26 -20.38 -34.06
N ALA A 330 -1.70 -21.22 -35.00
CA ALA A 330 -0.79 -21.99 -35.85
C ALA A 330 0.08 -21.07 -36.74
N ARG A 331 -0.53 -20.04 -37.38
CA ARG A 331 0.21 -19.06 -38.19
C ARG A 331 1.22 -18.30 -37.37
N LEU A 332 0.82 -17.79 -36.17
CA LEU A 332 1.70 -17.05 -35.29
C LEU A 332 2.86 -17.92 -34.75
N ARG A 333 2.60 -19.18 -34.41
CA ARG A 333 3.68 -20.09 -33.97
C ARG A 333 4.68 -20.35 -35.10
N THR A 334 4.22 -20.51 -36.35
CA THR A 334 5.11 -20.62 -37.51
C THR A 334 5.93 -19.34 -37.71
N ALA A 335 5.26 -18.19 -37.73
CA ALA A 335 5.94 -16.87 -37.85
C ALA A 335 6.95 -16.64 -36.76
N ALA A 336 6.65 -17.00 -35.51
CA ALA A 336 7.54 -16.86 -34.37
C ALA A 336 8.84 -17.66 -34.49
N THR A 337 8.89 -18.75 -35.26
CA THR A 337 10.13 -19.51 -35.50
C THR A 337 11.16 -18.74 -36.35
N GLN A 338 10.68 -17.76 -37.13
CA GLN A 338 11.51 -16.93 -38.02
C GLN A 338 11.76 -15.53 -37.41
N ALA A 339 11.09 -15.20 -36.29
CA ALA A 339 11.15 -13.92 -35.64
C ALA A 339 12.29 -13.83 -34.62
N SER A 340 12.86 -12.66 -34.46
CA SER A 340 13.85 -12.35 -33.43
C SER A 340 13.55 -11.00 -32.75
N GLY A 341 14.17 -10.73 -31.61
CA GLY A 341 14.11 -9.46 -30.89
C GLY A 341 12.66 -9.02 -30.60
N ASP A 342 12.31 -7.78 -30.97
CA ASP A 342 10.99 -7.19 -30.71
C ASP A 342 9.87 -7.94 -31.43
N VAL A 343 10.09 -8.37 -32.66
CA VAL A 343 9.11 -9.11 -33.45
C VAL A 343 8.74 -10.43 -32.78
N ALA A 344 9.74 -11.18 -32.29
CA ALA A 344 9.51 -12.43 -31.56
C ALA A 344 8.69 -12.19 -30.28
N GLU A 345 8.95 -11.09 -29.58
CA GLU A 345 8.19 -10.73 -28.37
C GLU A 345 6.74 -10.38 -28.69
N ARG A 346 6.49 -9.65 -29.78
CA ARG A 346 5.14 -9.34 -30.25
C ARG A 346 4.37 -10.61 -30.66
N CYS A 347 4.99 -11.53 -31.37
CA CYS A 347 4.43 -12.85 -31.66
C CYS A 347 4.05 -13.58 -30.37
N ARG A 348 4.95 -13.64 -29.39
CA ARG A 348 4.68 -14.29 -28.10
C ARG A 348 3.49 -13.69 -27.37
N ARG A 349 3.36 -12.35 -27.39
CA ARG A 349 2.23 -11.67 -26.73
C ARG A 349 0.89 -12.09 -27.33
N ARG A 350 0.76 -12.18 -28.65
CA ARG A 350 -0.46 -12.64 -29.32
C ARG A 350 -0.69 -14.14 -29.13
N ILE A 351 0.36 -14.97 -29.22
CA ILE A 351 0.29 -16.41 -28.95
C ILE A 351 -0.28 -16.64 -27.55
N LEU A 352 0.24 -15.97 -26.53
CA LEU A 352 -0.26 -16.10 -25.18
C LEU A 352 -1.75 -15.71 -25.05
N ALA A 353 -2.17 -14.65 -25.73
CA ALA A 353 -3.58 -14.23 -25.71
C ALA A 353 -4.49 -15.27 -26.36
N LEU A 354 -4.09 -15.85 -27.51
CA LEU A 354 -4.85 -16.91 -28.18
C LEU A 354 -4.89 -18.22 -27.38
N GLU A 355 -3.78 -18.58 -26.71
CA GLU A 355 -3.74 -19.72 -25.80
C GLU A 355 -4.69 -19.51 -24.60
N GLN A 356 -4.71 -18.31 -24.02
CA GLN A 356 -5.66 -17.95 -22.96
C GLN A 356 -7.11 -17.96 -23.47
N PHE A 357 -7.36 -17.47 -24.69
CA PHE A 357 -8.67 -17.53 -25.30
C PHE A 357 -9.16 -18.97 -25.46
N LEU A 358 -8.32 -19.83 -26.03
CA LEU A 358 -8.66 -21.23 -26.23
C LEU A 358 -8.89 -21.96 -24.91
N ALA A 359 -8.03 -21.72 -23.93
CA ALA A 359 -8.19 -22.28 -22.59
C ALA A 359 -9.52 -21.85 -21.94
N ALA A 360 -9.84 -20.57 -21.94
CA ALA A 360 -11.08 -20.04 -21.36
C ALA A 360 -12.33 -20.53 -22.09
N SER A 361 -12.31 -20.52 -23.45
CA SER A 361 -13.44 -20.96 -24.32
C SER A 361 -13.71 -22.45 -24.25
N LEU A 362 -12.71 -23.26 -23.95
CA LEU A 362 -12.81 -24.72 -23.76
C LEU A 362 -13.08 -25.11 -22.29
N GLY A 363 -13.25 -24.13 -21.40
CA GLY A 363 -13.52 -24.37 -19.99
C GLY A 363 -12.36 -25.04 -19.25
N LEU A 364 -11.12 -24.83 -19.74
CA LEU A 364 -9.92 -25.29 -19.04
C LEU A 364 -9.60 -24.38 -17.86
N GLN A 365 -9.42 -24.94 -16.68
CA GLN A 365 -9.12 -24.21 -15.46
C GLN A 365 -7.99 -24.89 -14.68
N VAL A 366 -7.09 -24.10 -14.14
CA VAL A 366 -6.08 -24.51 -13.18
C VAL A 366 -6.23 -23.66 -11.96
N GLU A 367 -6.33 -24.30 -10.79
CA GLU A 367 -6.41 -23.63 -9.49
C GLU A 367 -5.41 -24.26 -8.54
N VAL A 368 -4.68 -23.43 -7.80
CA VAL A 368 -3.68 -23.84 -6.83
C VAL A 368 -4.15 -23.45 -5.43
N SER A 369 -4.09 -24.41 -4.51
CA SER A 369 -4.21 -24.18 -3.09
C SER A 369 -2.91 -24.56 -2.37
N VAL A 370 -2.57 -23.86 -1.27
CA VAL A 370 -1.35 -24.09 -0.50
C VAL A 370 -1.69 -24.39 0.94
N ALA A 371 -1.17 -25.49 1.46
CA ALA A 371 -1.36 -25.90 2.85
C ALA A 371 -0.04 -25.77 3.64
N PRO A 372 -0.09 -25.22 4.85
CA PRO A 372 -1.24 -24.74 5.62
C PRO A 372 -1.65 -23.27 5.32
N GLY A 373 -1.19 -22.69 4.25
CA GLY A 373 -1.42 -21.33 3.81
C GLY A 373 -0.24 -20.83 2.97
N THR A 374 -0.28 -19.60 2.51
CA THR A 374 0.76 -19.01 1.65
C THR A 374 2.04 -18.61 2.41
N VAL A 375 2.10 -18.78 3.73
CA VAL A 375 3.30 -18.53 4.52
C VAL A 375 4.25 -19.73 4.39
N ALA A 376 5.48 -19.48 3.99
CA ALA A 376 6.53 -20.47 3.84
C ALA A 376 7.79 -20.06 4.64
N VAL A 377 8.48 -21.05 5.15
CA VAL A 377 9.73 -20.88 5.92
C VAL A 377 10.90 -21.41 5.10
N ALA A 378 11.97 -20.63 4.98
CA ALA A 378 13.17 -21.06 4.28
C ALA A 378 13.72 -22.38 4.86
N GLY A 379 14.05 -23.33 3.99
CA GLY A 379 14.51 -24.66 4.36
C GLY A 379 13.40 -25.66 4.71
N GLU A 380 12.14 -25.22 4.81
CA GLU A 380 10.99 -26.12 5.06
C GLU A 380 10.24 -26.43 3.75
N GLU A 381 9.55 -27.56 3.75
CA GLU A 381 8.67 -27.97 2.65
C GLU A 381 7.24 -27.54 2.94
N PHE A 382 6.52 -27.16 1.90
CA PHE A 382 5.08 -26.95 1.94
C PHE A 382 4.39 -27.64 0.76
N LEU A 383 3.09 -27.88 0.89
CA LEU A 383 2.30 -28.60 -0.10
C LEU A 383 1.46 -27.62 -0.90
N ALA A 384 1.62 -27.64 -2.22
CA ALA A 384 0.72 -27.00 -3.16
C ALA A 384 -0.15 -28.07 -3.83
N THR A 385 -1.46 -27.93 -3.78
CA THR A 385 -2.40 -28.79 -4.48
C THR A 385 -2.88 -28.06 -5.74
N VAL A 386 -2.83 -28.75 -6.88
CA VAL A 386 -3.20 -28.22 -8.19
C VAL A 386 -4.45 -28.96 -8.67
N ASP A 387 -5.55 -28.23 -8.80
CA ASP A 387 -6.79 -28.72 -9.36
C ASP A 387 -6.88 -28.34 -10.85
N LEU A 388 -7.01 -29.34 -11.69
CA LEU A 388 -7.12 -29.21 -13.15
C LEU A 388 -8.50 -29.64 -13.60
N ARG A 389 -9.23 -28.74 -14.24
CA ARG A 389 -10.60 -28.95 -14.69
C ARG A 389 -10.72 -28.65 -16.18
N SER A 390 -11.65 -29.34 -16.86
CA SER A 390 -11.97 -29.15 -18.26
C SER A 390 -13.46 -29.42 -18.52
N ALA A 391 -14.07 -28.59 -19.35
CA ALA A 391 -15.42 -28.83 -19.86
C ALA A 391 -15.44 -29.81 -21.06
N VAL A 392 -14.28 -30.14 -21.61
CA VAL A 392 -14.12 -31.05 -22.73
C VAL A 392 -13.18 -32.19 -22.38
N GLN A 393 -13.25 -33.30 -23.13
CA GLN A 393 -12.29 -34.38 -22.93
C GLN A 393 -10.89 -33.97 -23.36
N ALA A 394 -9.96 -33.99 -22.41
CA ALA A 394 -8.59 -33.56 -22.60
C ALA A 394 -7.66 -34.38 -21.73
N THR A 395 -6.38 -34.37 -22.08
CA THR A 395 -5.30 -34.89 -21.22
C THR A 395 -4.38 -33.75 -20.80
N CYS A 396 -3.74 -33.87 -19.61
CA CYS A 396 -2.82 -32.89 -19.12
C CYS A 396 -1.50 -33.51 -18.66
N ARG A 397 -0.41 -32.85 -19.02
CA ARG A 397 0.92 -33.04 -18.40
C ARG A 397 1.21 -31.84 -17.51
N LEU A 398 1.80 -32.08 -16.35
CA LEU A 398 2.19 -31.03 -15.43
C LEU A 398 3.71 -30.98 -15.32
N ALA A 399 4.29 -29.88 -15.75
CA ALA A 399 5.68 -29.55 -15.49
C ALA A 399 5.76 -28.52 -14.37
N VAL A 400 6.68 -28.73 -13.46
CA VAL A 400 6.89 -27.85 -12.32
C VAL A 400 8.32 -27.33 -12.38
N ALA A 401 8.49 -26.03 -12.39
CA ALA A 401 9.79 -25.38 -12.32
C ALA A 401 9.89 -24.54 -11.06
N GLY A 402 10.85 -24.84 -10.22
CA GLY A 402 11.23 -23.95 -9.12
C GLY A 402 11.80 -22.65 -9.68
N LEU A 403 11.53 -21.54 -9.02
CA LEU A 403 12.05 -20.22 -9.37
C LEU A 403 13.11 -19.81 -8.36
N ASP A 404 14.18 -19.17 -8.82
CA ASP A 404 15.24 -18.62 -7.95
C ASP A 404 15.85 -19.63 -6.96
N GLY A 405 16.18 -20.84 -7.44
CA GLY A 405 16.79 -21.90 -6.62
C GLY A 405 15.81 -22.70 -5.76
N VAL A 406 14.50 -22.46 -5.89
CA VAL A 406 13.48 -23.24 -5.19
C VAL A 406 13.50 -24.69 -5.67
N GLN A 407 13.66 -25.63 -4.74
CA GLN A 407 13.58 -27.06 -4.99
C GLN A 407 12.12 -27.50 -5.05
N VAL A 408 11.77 -28.25 -6.07
CA VAL A 408 10.42 -28.74 -6.26
C VAL A 408 10.47 -30.27 -6.44
N ALA A 409 9.76 -30.98 -5.58
CA ALA A 409 9.46 -32.40 -5.76
C ALA A 409 7.97 -32.52 -6.12
N ALA A 410 7.71 -32.97 -7.33
CA ALA A 410 6.36 -33.13 -7.83
C ALA A 410 5.92 -34.59 -7.69
N GLU A 411 4.88 -34.83 -6.89
CA GLU A 411 4.24 -36.14 -6.75
C GLU A 411 2.75 -35.98 -7.05
N ALA A 412 2.22 -36.85 -7.89
CA ALA A 412 0.78 -36.93 -8.04
C ALA A 412 0.13 -37.50 -6.79
N SER A 413 -1.00 -36.95 -6.39
CA SER A 413 -1.81 -37.51 -5.28
C SER A 413 -2.29 -38.94 -5.53
N ASP A 414 -2.31 -39.37 -6.81
CA ASP A 414 -2.70 -40.69 -7.29
C ASP A 414 -1.49 -41.61 -7.56
N GLY A 415 -0.26 -41.17 -7.25
CA GLY A 415 0.98 -41.93 -7.48
C GLY A 415 1.42 -42.05 -8.94
N ARG A 416 0.80 -41.31 -9.87
CA ARG A 416 1.15 -41.33 -11.29
C ARG A 416 2.16 -40.26 -11.63
N ASP A 417 3.00 -40.51 -12.65
CA ASP A 417 3.97 -39.53 -13.11
C ASP A 417 3.26 -38.26 -13.66
N LEU A 418 3.64 -37.09 -13.12
CA LEU A 418 3.11 -35.80 -13.57
C LEU A 418 3.52 -35.45 -14.99
N ALA A 419 4.66 -35.95 -15.47
CA ALA A 419 5.15 -35.74 -16.82
C ALA A 419 4.42 -36.54 -17.87
N GLU A 420 3.65 -37.56 -17.46
CA GLU A 420 2.78 -38.31 -18.35
C GLU A 420 1.45 -37.61 -18.59
N ALA A 421 0.84 -37.90 -19.75
CA ALA A 421 -0.47 -37.34 -20.12
C ALA A 421 -1.58 -38.11 -19.40
N HIS A 422 -2.34 -37.42 -18.54
CA HIS A 422 -3.46 -38.02 -17.81
C HIS A 422 -4.79 -37.31 -18.15
N PRO A 423 -5.91 -38.06 -18.15
CA PRO A 423 -7.23 -37.46 -18.37
C PRO A 423 -7.59 -36.39 -17.33
N LEU A 424 -8.36 -35.37 -17.75
CA LEU A 424 -8.98 -34.36 -16.88
C LEU A 424 -10.43 -34.80 -16.54
N PRO A 425 -10.96 -34.40 -15.35
CA PRO A 425 -10.33 -33.58 -14.32
C PRO A 425 -9.26 -34.34 -13.52
N ARG A 426 -8.27 -33.60 -12.98
CA ARG A 426 -7.17 -34.19 -12.21
C ARG A 426 -6.79 -33.27 -11.05
N GLN A 427 -6.39 -33.90 -9.93
CA GLN A 427 -5.74 -33.22 -8.83
C GLN A 427 -4.31 -33.75 -8.69
N ALA A 428 -3.36 -32.82 -8.47
CA ALA A 428 -1.98 -33.14 -8.26
C ALA A 428 -1.45 -32.40 -7.03
N SER A 429 -0.55 -33.03 -6.30
CA SER A 429 0.14 -32.38 -5.17
C SER A 429 1.61 -32.16 -5.51
N VAL A 430 2.10 -30.98 -5.18
CA VAL A 430 3.48 -30.56 -5.43
C VAL A 430 4.11 -30.13 -4.12
N ARG A 431 5.21 -30.80 -3.74
CA ARG A 431 6.02 -30.40 -2.59
C ARG A 431 7.03 -29.36 -3.05
N ILE A 432 7.11 -28.27 -2.33
CA ILE A 432 7.97 -27.14 -2.66
C ILE A 432 8.80 -26.82 -1.42
N ARG A 433 10.13 -26.74 -1.61
CA ARG A 433 11.07 -26.34 -0.58
C ARG A 433 11.74 -25.03 -0.96
N LEU A 434 11.58 -24.01 -0.13
CA LEU A 434 12.30 -22.76 -0.30
C LEU A 434 13.78 -22.93 0.05
N PRO A 435 14.72 -22.38 -0.73
CA PRO A 435 16.13 -22.38 -0.39
C PRO A 435 16.39 -21.51 0.85
N LEU A 436 17.47 -21.80 1.55
CA LEU A 436 17.98 -20.94 2.62
C LEU A 436 18.43 -19.60 2.03
N ARG A 437 18.36 -18.53 2.81
CA ARG A 437 18.64 -17.15 2.35
C ARG A 437 20.01 -16.94 1.71
N GLY A 438 20.98 -17.77 1.92
CA GLY A 438 22.32 -17.67 1.29
C GLY A 438 22.47 -18.40 -0.04
N GLU A 439 21.46 -19.17 -0.47
CA GLU A 439 21.52 -20.04 -1.66
C GLU A 439 20.87 -19.45 -2.90
N ARG A 440 20.31 -18.26 -2.79
CA ARG A 440 19.58 -17.61 -3.89
C ARG A 440 20.53 -16.79 -4.74
N GLY A 441 20.45 -17.01 -6.06
CA GLY A 441 21.05 -16.11 -7.04
C GLY A 441 20.30 -14.76 -6.99
N ASP A 442 20.98 -13.74 -6.50
CA ASP A 442 20.45 -12.40 -6.47
C ASP A 442 20.83 -11.66 -7.75
N ASP A 443 19.84 -11.34 -8.58
CA ASP A 443 19.95 -10.13 -9.40
C ASP A 443 19.37 -8.95 -8.57
N PRO A 444 20.21 -8.17 -7.88
CA PRO A 444 19.75 -7.08 -7.02
C PRO A 444 18.99 -6.02 -7.82
N VAL A 445 19.28 -5.87 -9.11
CA VAL A 445 18.62 -4.90 -9.99
C VAL A 445 17.19 -5.36 -10.34
N LEU A 446 17.01 -6.65 -10.61
CA LEU A 446 15.66 -7.20 -10.84
C LEU A 446 14.80 -7.18 -9.59
N ARG A 447 15.38 -7.39 -8.41
CA ARG A 447 14.66 -7.23 -7.14
C ARG A 447 14.27 -5.78 -6.90
N GLN A 448 15.20 -4.86 -7.06
CA GLN A 448 15.01 -3.46 -6.81
C GLN A 448 14.00 -2.85 -7.78
N SER A 449 14.08 -3.19 -9.07
CA SER A 449 13.19 -2.63 -10.09
C SER A 449 11.82 -3.28 -10.19
N ARG A 450 11.65 -4.54 -9.75
CA ARG A 450 10.38 -5.27 -9.81
C ARG A 450 9.66 -5.39 -8.47
N GLY A 451 10.24 -4.89 -7.39
CA GLY A 451 9.77 -5.04 -6.04
C GLY A 451 10.15 -6.39 -5.42
N ASP A 452 10.04 -6.44 -4.10
CA ASP A 452 9.99 -7.72 -3.39
C ASP A 452 8.64 -8.35 -3.73
N ARG A 453 8.52 -8.88 -4.94
CA ARG A 453 7.38 -9.71 -5.25
C ARG A 453 7.28 -10.77 -4.16
N PHE A 454 6.06 -11.10 -3.76
CA PHE A 454 5.81 -12.44 -3.26
C PHE A 454 6.60 -13.36 -4.14
N HIS A 455 7.58 -14.03 -3.59
CA HIS A 455 8.38 -14.91 -4.42
C HIS A 455 7.42 -15.94 -4.99
N PRO A 456 7.20 -15.97 -6.33
CA PRO A 456 6.58 -17.14 -6.89
C PRO A 456 7.53 -18.27 -6.55
N ALA A 457 7.14 -19.11 -5.59
CA ALA A 457 7.98 -20.23 -5.17
C ALA A 457 8.17 -21.22 -6.31
N ALA A 458 7.13 -21.38 -7.14
CA ALA A 458 7.19 -22.26 -8.29
C ALA A 458 6.31 -21.74 -9.43
N ARG A 459 6.70 -22.05 -10.63
CA ARG A 459 5.92 -21.90 -11.84
C ARG A 459 5.42 -23.27 -12.26
N LEU A 460 4.11 -23.43 -12.32
CA LEU A 460 3.45 -24.63 -12.81
C LEU A 460 3.06 -24.42 -14.25
N VAL A 461 3.49 -25.31 -15.14
CA VAL A 461 3.09 -25.32 -16.54
C VAL A 461 2.25 -26.55 -16.78
N CYS A 462 0.95 -26.38 -16.88
CA CYS A 462 -0.01 -27.42 -17.19
C CYS A 462 -0.21 -27.45 -18.71
N THR A 463 0.40 -28.39 -19.40
CA THR A 463 0.22 -28.55 -20.83
C THR A 463 -0.99 -29.45 -21.09
N VAL A 464 -2.10 -28.82 -21.52
CA VAL A 464 -3.33 -29.51 -21.85
C VAL A 464 -3.36 -29.86 -23.34
N THR A 465 -3.67 -31.11 -23.67
CA THR A 465 -3.72 -31.63 -25.04
C THR A 465 -5.13 -32.07 -25.41
N LEU A 466 -5.61 -31.56 -26.55
CA LEU A 466 -6.90 -31.90 -27.15
C LEU A 466 -6.66 -32.24 -28.64
N GLY A 467 -6.60 -33.52 -28.99
CA GLY A 467 -6.20 -33.94 -30.34
C GLY A 467 -4.79 -33.42 -30.68
N SER A 468 -4.68 -32.61 -31.73
CA SER A 468 -3.44 -31.99 -32.17
C SER A 468 -3.13 -30.63 -31.44
N LEU A 469 -4.09 -30.07 -30.72
CA LEU A 469 -3.94 -28.81 -30.03
C LEU A 469 -3.23 -29.00 -28.67
N SER A 470 -2.15 -28.28 -28.45
CA SER A 470 -1.43 -28.24 -27.18
C SER A 470 -1.42 -26.80 -26.61
N LEU A 471 -1.95 -26.65 -25.40
CA LEU A 471 -2.10 -25.36 -24.70
C LEU A 471 -1.33 -25.36 -23.39
N PRO A 472 -0.26 -24.54 -23.24
CA PRO A 472 0.42 -24.35 -21.98
C PRO A 472 -0.40 -23.38 -21.11
N MET A 473 -0.84 -23.86 -19.97
CA MET A 473 -1.49 -23.02 -18.95
C MET A 473 -0.51 -22.81 -17.81
N VAL A 474 -0.20 -21.56 -17.52
CA VAL A 474 0.80 -21.20 -16.52
C VAL A 474 0.12 -20.61 -15.29
N VAL A 475 0.37 -21.19 -14.14
CA VAL A 475 0.03 -20.59 -12.83
C VAL A 475 1.28 -20.49 -11.96
N VAL A 476 1.25 -19.56 -11.03
CA VAL A 476 2.34 -19.32 -10.11
C VAL A 476 1.87 -19.69 -8.71
N VAL A 477 2.72 -20.36 -7.95
CA VAL A 477 2.48 -20.64 -6.53
C VAL A 477 3.03 -19.48 -5.70
N PRO A 478 2.19 -18.57 -5.21
CA PRO A 478 2.65 -17.45 -4.42
C PRO A 478 2.92 -17.90 -2.99
N VAL A 479 4.04 -17.45 -2.42
CA VAL A 479 4.36 -17.65 -0.99
C VAL A 479 4.86 -16.37 -0.37
N GLU A 480 4.52 -16.17 0.90
CA GLU A 480 5.10 -15.16 1.76
C GLU A 480 6.17 -15.83 2.65
N GLU A 481 7.44 -15.53 2.36
CA GLU A 481 8.52 -16.04 3.21
C GLU A 481 8.54 -15.33 4.55
N ARG A 482 8.55 -16.11 5.63
CA ARG A 482 8.68 -15.62 7.00
C ARG A 482 9.76 -16.37 7.76
N ALA A 483 10.26 -15.74 8.83
CA ALA A 483 11.12 -16.44 9.77
C ALA A 483 10.36 -17.60 10.44
N PRO A 484 11.03 -18.72 10.80
CA PRO A 484 10.38 -19.84 11.49
C PRO A 484 9.65 -19.42 12.75
N VAL A 485 10.22 -18.46 13.47
CA VAL A 485 9.65 -17.81 14.63
C VAL A 485 9.78 -16.32 14.49
N GLU A 486 8.70 -15.60 14.71
CA GLU A 486 8.68 -14.15 14.79
C GLU A 486 8.44 -13.71 16.23
N LEU A 487 9.24 -12.75 16.68
CA LEU A 487 9.08 -12.07 17.95
C LEU A 487 8.62 -10.64 17.70
N ALA A 488 7.65 -10.19 18.48
CA ALA A 488 7.18 -8.81 18.45
C ALA A 488 6.96 -8.29 19.88
N ALA A 489 7.39 -7.07 20.15
CA ALA A 489 7.06 -6.39 21.40
C ALA A 489 5.89 -5.42 21.18
N ALA A 490 4.98 -5.35 22.14
CA ALA A 490 3.85 -4.44 22.17
C ALA A 490 3.81 -3.67 23.51
N PRO A 491 3.98 -2.34 23.51
CA PRO A 491 4.29 -1.50 22.34
C PRO A 491 5.69 -1.75 21.79
N ARG A 492 5.96 -1.29 20.56
CA ARG A 492 7.27 -1.47 19.90
C ARG A 492 8.41 -0.64 20.53
N MET A 493 8.07 0.35 21.33
CA MET A 493 8.97 1.20 22.12
C MET A 493 8.27 1.53 23.43
N LEU A 494 9.05 1.63 24.51
CA LEU A 494 8.56 2.04 25.81
C LEU A 494 8.88 3.52 26.05
N LEU A 495 7.90 4.26 26.51
CA LEU A 495 8.09 5.58 27.09
C LEU A 495 8.19 5.43 28.61
N LEU A 496 9.28 5.88 29.18
CA LEU A 496 9.50 5.90 30.63
C LEU A 496 9.77 7.35 31.08
N PRO A 497 8.76 8.07 31.54
CA PRO A 497 8.95 9.39 32.15
C PRO A 497 9.99 9.32 33.29
N THR A 498 10.90 10.30 33.39
CA THR A 498 12.02 10.27 34.36
C THR A 498 11.55 10.25 35.82
N ASN A 499 10.33 10.69 36.11
CA ASN A 499 9.68 10.62 37.42
C ASN A 499 8.96 9.28 37.69
N ARG A 500 8.84 8.40 36.69
CA ARG A 500 8.26 7.04 36.81
C ARG A 500 9.37 5.99 36.82
N ARG A 501 9.09 4.89 37.50
CA ARG A 501 10.07 3.80 37.65
C ARG A 501 9.66 2.51 36.97
N THR A 502 8.44 2.43 36.47
CA THR A 502 7.91 1.18 35.92
C THR A 502 7.22 1.41 34.55
N ALA A 503 7.39 0.45 33.65
CA ALA A 503 6.62 0.34 32.43
C ALA A 503 6.30 -1.14 32.14
N GLN A 504 5.20 -1.38 31.42
CA GLN A 504 4.73 -2.73 31.06
C GLN A 504 4.75 -2.90 29.55
N PHE A 505 5.00 -4.10 29.12
CA PHE A 505 4.95 -4.49 27.71
C PHE A 505 4.64 -5.99 27.60
N SER A 506 4.25 -6.40 26.41
CA SER A 506 4.04 -7.81 26.10
C SER A 506 4.98 -8.25 24.98
N VAL A 507 5.38 -9.52 24.99
CA VAL A 507 6.14 -10.14 23.92
C VAL A 507 5.27 -11.18 23.24
N GLY A 508 4.95 -10.97 21.97
CA GLY A 508 4.29 -11.94 21.12
C GLY A 508 5.31 -12.87 20.48
N VAL A 509 5.02 -14.15 20.49
CA VAL A 509 5.79 -15.21 19.80
C VAL A 509 4.86 -15.84 18.78
N GLN A 510 5.23 -15.79 17.49
CA GLN A 510 4.49 -16.43 16.41
C GLN A 510 5.33 -17.53 15.76
N ARG A 511 4.76 -18.71 15.66
CA ARG A 511 5.32 -19.84 14.93
C ARG A 511 4.80 -19.84 13.49
N ASN A 512 5.68 -19.65 12.52
CA ASN A 512 5.40 -19.79 11.09
C ASN A 512 5.84 -21.18 10.58
N SER A 513 6.82 -21.78 11.26
CA SER A 513 7.30 -23.17 10.98
C SER A 513 6.17 -24.20 11.12
N GLN A 514 6.21 -25.25 10.31
CA GLN A 514 5.38 -26.44 10.49
C GLN A 514 5.82 -27.28 11.68
N PHE A 515 7.05 -27.13 12.15
CA PHE A 515 7.60 -27.84 13.30
C PHE A 515 7.26 -27.13 14.61
N PRO A 516 7.09 -27.87 15.72
CA PRO A 516 6.93 -27.26 17.04
C PRO A 516 8.08 -26.33 17.39
N VAL A 517 7.75 -25.26 18.12
CA VAL A 517 8.75 -24.33 18.67
C VAL A 517 8.77 -24.49 20.17
N GLU A 518 9.93 -24.86 20.70
CA GLU A 518 10.16 -24.97 22.13
C GLU A 518 11.44 -24.22 22.49
N GLY A 519 11.43 -23.53 23.60
CA GLY A 519 12.61 -22.81 24.07
C GLY A 519 12.33 -21.83 25.20
N GLU A 520 13.37 -21.24 25.74
CA GLU A 520 13.25 -20.18 26.75
C GLU A 520 13.22 -18.81 26.07
N LEU A 521 12.13 -18.08 26.25
CA LEU A 521 12.06 -16.67 25.97
C LEU A 521 12.77 -15.91 27.09
N GLU A 522 13.80 -15.14 26.75
CA GLU A 522 14.57 -14.36 27.70
C GLU A 522 14.51 -12.86 27.31
N VAL A 523 14.22 -12.01 28.29
CA VAL A 523 14.32 -10.57 28.20
C VAL A 523 15.52 -10.12 29.02
N ARG A 524 16.45 -9.40 28.39
CA ARG A 524 17.63 -8.81 29.06
C ARG A 524 17.56 -7.29 29.00
N ALA A 525 17.93 -6.67 30.10
CA ALA A 525 18.02 -5.23 30.25
C ALA A 525 19.45 -4.78 30.62
N PRO A 526 19.81 -3.51 30.34
CA PRO A 526 21.03 -2.91 30.91
C PRO A 526 21.07 -2.92 32.44
N ALA A 527 22.22 -2.63 33.01
CA ALA A 527 22.36 -2.49 34.46
C ALA A 527 21.43 -1.42 35.03
N GLY A 528 20.86 -1.66 36.21
CA GLY A 528 19.93 -0.74 36.87
C GLY A 528 18.45 -1.02 36.55
N TYR A 529 18.14 -2.05 35.76
CA TYR A 529 16.78 -2.51 35.49
C TYR A 529 16.48 -3.79 36.24
N ALA A 530 15.33 -3.87 36.89
CA ALA A 530 14.72 -5.11 37.34
C ALA A 530 13.60 -5.49 36.37
N LEU A 531 13.53 -6.77 36.03
CA LEU A 531 12.55 -7.29 35.08
C LEU A 531 11.61 -8.28 35.77
N THR A 532 10.32 -8.13 35.54
CA THR A 532 9.31 -9.15 35.85
C THR A 532 8.92 -9.87 34.56
N GLY A 533 8.80 -11.20 34.59
CA GLY A 533 8.51 -11.99 33.38
C GLY A 533 9.72 -12.14 32.45
N ALA A 534 10.95 -11.93 32.96
CA ALA A 534 12.18 -11.95 32.16
C ALA A 534 12.50 -13.28 31.48
N ARG A 535 12.00 -14.39 32.03
CA ARG A 535 12.19 -15.74 31.47
C ARG A 535 10.88 -16.50 31.46
N ARG A 536 10.59 -17.16 30.34
CA ARG A 536 9.40 -17.98 30.12
C ARG A 536 9.72 -19.16 29.22
N GLN A 537 9.23 -20.34 29.59
CA GLN A 537 9.19 -21.45 28.66
C GLN A 537 8.11 -21.24 27.61
N VAL A 538 8.49 -21.31 26.36
CA VAL A 538 7.60 -21.23 25.18
C VAL A 538 7.46 -22.63 24.63
N VAL A 539 6.21 -23.08 24.43
CA VAL A 539 5.89 -24.36 23.81
C VAL A 539 4.73 -24.15 22.85
N LEU A 540 5.04 -24.01 21.55
CA LEU A 540 4.05 -23.83 20.50
C LEU A 540 3.95 -25.09 19.64
N ARG A 541 3.09 -26.04 20.05
CA ARG A 541 2.84 -27.32 19.35
C ARG A 541 1.58 -27.21 18.49
N GLU A 542 0.44 -26.98 19.10
CA GLU A 542 -0.86 -26.87 18.45
C GLU A 542 -1.21 -25.41 18.13
N HIS A 543 -0.93 -24.50 19.07
CA HIS A 543 -1.11 -23.07 18.88
C HIS A 543 0.01 -22.47 18.04
N ARG A 544 -0.34 -21.52 17.20
CA ARG A 544 0.63 -20.81 16.35
C ARG A 544 1.17 -19.54 16.97
N ALA A 545 0.58 -19.05 18.05
CA ALA A 545 1.02 -17.80 18.69
C ALA A 545 0.75 -17.83 20.20
N ASP A 546 1.58 -17.12 20.96
CA ASP A 546 1.41 -16.86 22.39
C ASP A 546 1.86 -15.43 22.73
N LEU A 547 1.37 -14.91 23.88
CA LEU A 547 1.64 -13.55 24.34
C LEU A 547 2.11 -13.59 25.80
N PHE A 548 3.25 -12.98 26.08
CA PHE A 548 3.90 -12.98 27.39
C PHE A 548 4.00 -11.57 27.95
N ASP A 549 3.37 -11.32 29.09
CA ASP A 549 3.42 -10.04 29.77
C ASP A 549 4.72 -9.89 30.56
N CYS A 550 5.34 -8.74 30.40
CA CYS A 550 6.60 -8.35 31.03
C CYS A 550 6.48 -6.94 31.64
N ALA A 551 7.31 -6.68 32.65
CA ALA A 551 7.45 -5.34 33.19
C ALA A 551 8.91 -5.00 33.46
N VAL A 552 9.23 -3.73 33.30
CA VAL A 552 10.52 -3.17 33.69
C VAL A 552 10.35 -2.27 34.89
N GLN A 553 11.31 -2.30 35.81
CA GLN A 553 11.45 -1.37 36.93
C GLN A 553 12.88 -0.83 36.97
N VAL A 554 13.02 0.48 37.05
CA VAL A 554 14.35 1.14 37.14
C VAL A 554 14.69 1.49 38.56
N ALA A 555 15.90 1.11 38.99
CA ALA A 555 16.44 1.46 40.29
C ALA A 555 17.11 2.87 40.24
N GLY A 556 16.67 3.75 41.11
CA GLY A 556 17.31 5.08 41.28
C GLY A 556 16.81 6.16 40.30
N PRO A 557 17.45 7.36 40.37
CA PRO A 557 17.10 8.49 39.49
C PRO A 557 17.43 8.20 38.05
N GLN A 558 16.54 8.63 37.16
CA GLN A 558 16.72 8.42 35.72
C GLN A 558 17.25 9.69 35.05
N ARG A 559 18.11 9.49 34.08
CA ARG A 559 18.55 10.57 33.17
C ARG A 559 17.86 10.36 31.80
N PRO A 560 17.47 11.43 31.11
CA PRO A 560 16.97 11.32 29.74
C PRO A 560 17.93 10.54 28.84
N GLY A 561 17.39 9.76 27.91
CA GLY A 561 18.17 8.92 27.00
C GLY A 561 17.38 7.70 26.52
N VAL A 562 18.01 6.88 25.71
CA VAL A 562 17.42 5.66 25.17
C VAL A 562 18.26 4.46 25.63
N ASP A 563 17.62 3.52 26.31
CA ASP A 563 18.15 2.20 26.59
C ASP A 563 17.48 1.16 25.69
N VAL A 564 18.04 -0.03 25.59
CA VAL A 564 17.51 -1.10 24.73
C VAL A 564 17.38 -2.39 25.54
N LEU A 565 16.16 -2.89 25.64
CA LEU A 565 15.90 -4.25 26.07
C LEU A 565 16.11 -5.21 24.90
N ARG A 566 16.66 -6.38 25.18
CA ARG A 566 16.85 -7.46 24.19
C ARG A 566 15.98 -8.64 24.55
N VAL A 567 15.12 -9.01 23.63
CA VAL A 567 14.26 -10.19 23.74
C VAL A 567 14.80 -11.26 22.82
N THR A 568 15.00 -12.48 23.33
CA THR A 568 15.55 -13.60 22.56
C THR A 568 14.75 -14.87 22.78
N LEU A 569 14.59 -15.67 21.73
CA LEU A 569 14.09 -17.04 21.76
C LEU A 569 14.94 -17.86 20.77
N GLY A 570 15.89 -18.63 21.30
CA GLY A 570 16.90 -19.29 20.46
C GLY A 570 17.68 -18.27 19.61
N PRO A 571 17.74 -18.46 18.27
CA PRO A 571 18.41 -17.50 17.36
C PRO A 571 17.61 -16.23 17.09
N ASN A 572 16.32 -16.23 17.41
CA ASN A 572 15.42 -15.10 17.12
C ASN A 572 15.57 -14.00 18.18
N ARG A 573 15.57 -12.76 17.73
CA ARG A 573 15.77 -11.60 18.60
C ARG A 573 14.96 -10.40 18.14
N VAL A 574 14.45 -9.64 19.09
CA VAL A 574 13.88 -8.32 18.89
C VAL A 574 14.46 -7.33 19.91
N GLN A 575 14.64 -6.09 19.50
CA GLN A 575 15.06 -5.00 20.36
C GLN A 575 13.84 -4.15 20.72
N LEU A 576 13.75 -3.79 22.01
CA LEU A 576 12.70 -2.92 22.51
C LEU A 576 13.37 -1.66 23.11
N PRO A 577 13.35 -0.54 22.39
CA PRO A 577 13.87 0.73 22.91
C PRO A 577 13.04 1.22 24.12
N VAL A 578 13.70 1.75 25.11
CA VAL A 578 13.12 2.41 26.29
C VAL A 578 13.56 3.87 26.29
N HIS A 579 12.66 4.75 25.89
CA HIS A 579 12.88 6.19 25.85
C HIS A 579 12.61 6.79 27.22
N LYS A 580 13.66 7.22 27.92
CA LYS A 580 13.57 7.96 29.18
C LYS A 580 13.48 9.44 28.86
N ILE A 581 12.33 10.05 29.13
CA ILE A 581 12.04 11.44 28.77
C ILE A 581 11.68 12.22 30.02
N ASP A 582 12.28 13.40 30.15
CA ASP A 582 11.89 14.36 31.20
C ASP A 582 10.56 14.99 30.79
N VAL A 583 9.48 14.44 31.36
CA VAL A 583 8.10 14.82 31.10
C VAL A 583 7.28 14.60 32.37
N GLN A 584 6.44 15.59 32.69
CA GLN A 584 5.47 15.53 33.78
C GLN A 584 4.08 15.31 33.22
N VAL A 585 3.30 14.46 33.86
CA VAL A 585 1.87 14.26 33.56
C VAL A 585 1.16 13.87 34.86
N PRO A 586 -0.01 14.47 35.20
CA PRO A 586 -0.76 14.05 36.38
C PRO A 586 -1.20 12.59 36.23
N SER A 587 -0.95 11.75 37.23
CA SER A 587 -1.14 10.30 37.16
C SER A 587 -2.60 9.84 37.27
N ASP A 588 -3.49 10.73 37.69
CA ASP A 588 -4.90 10.47 37.93
C ASP A 588 -5.82 10.93 36.80
N LEU A 589 -5.27 11.44 35.70
CA LEU A 589 -6.04 11.81 34.52
C LEU A 589 -6.72 10.61 33.88
N ARG A 590 -8.00 10.76 33.52
CA ARG A 590 -8.80 9.79 32.78
C ARG A 590 -9.01 10.27 31.36
N ILE A 591 -8.56 9.50 30.39
CA ILE A 591 -8.53 9.90 28.99
C ILE A 591 -9.54 9.07 28.18
N GLY A 592 -10.45 9.76 27.48
CA GLY A 592 -11.27 9.15 26.43
C GLY A 592 -10.59 9.32 25.08
N ILE A 593 -10.48 8.27 24.27
CA ILE A 593 -9.87 8.34 22.94
C ILE A 593 -10.90 7.92 21.88
N VAL A 594 -11.27 8.85 21.02
CA VAL A 594 -11.92 8.54 19.75
C VAL A 594 -10.79 8.09 18.81
N ARG A 595 -10.58 6.78 18.78
CA ARG A 595 -9.39 6.18 18.17
C ARG A 595 -9.44 6.20 16.65
N SER A 596 -8.28 6.45 16.02
CA SER A 596 -8.01 6.12 14.63
C SER A 596 -7.57 4.64 14.50
N LEU A 597 -7.19 4.21 13.30
CA LEU A 597 -6.57 2.89 13.10
C LEU A 597 -5.09 2.84 13.53
N ASP A 598 -4.51 3.99 13.84
CA ASP A 598 -3.15 4.13 14.37
C ASP A 598 -3.13 3.82 15.87
N ASP A 599 -2.15 3.07 16.35
CA ASP A 599 -2.01 2.65 17.74
C ASP A 599 -1.06 3.55 18.57
N THR A 600 -0.54 4.62 17.97
CA THR A 600 0.46 5.49 18.59
C THR A 600 -0.07 6.16 19.85
N LEU A 601 -1.21 6.82 19.76
CA LEU A 601 -1.78 7.55 20.89
C LEU A 601 -2.13 6.63 22.06
N PRO A 602 -2.86 5.50 21.88
CA PRO A 602 -3.07 4.51 22.93
C PRO A 602 -1.78 3.98 23.57
N SER A 603 -0.75 3.74 22.75
CA SER A 603 0.53 3.22 23.25
C SER A 603 1.27 4.22 24.13
N VAL A 604 1.25 5.51 23.77
CA VAL A 604 1.89 6.57 24.55
C VAL A 604 1.11 6.92 25.82
N VAL A 605 -0.22 6.92 25.75
CA VAL A 605 -1.08 7.22 26.91
C VAL A 605 -1.10 6.07 27.91
N GLY A 606 -1.15 4.84 27.42
CA GLY A 606 -1.32 3.61 28.20
C GLY A 606 -0.09 3.14 28.98
N VAL A 607 -0.11 1.88 29.39
CA VAL A 607 0.86 1.26 30.32
C VAL A 607 2.31 1.23 29.82
N GLY A 608 2.49 1.23 28.50
CA GLY A 608 3.81 1.29 27.85
C GLY A 608 4.37 2.71 27.73
N GLY A 609 3.59 3.72 28.16
CA GLY A 609 3.91 5.14 28.08
C GLY A 609 3.63 5.88 29.38
N PHE A 610 2.71 6.86 29.34
CA PHE A 610 2.34 7.65 30.53
C PHE A 610 1.66 6.81 31.62
N GLY A 611 1.09 5.64 31.28
CA GLY A 611 0.38 4.76 32.21
C GLY A 611 -0.88 5.39 32.79
N LEU A 612 -1.52 6.24 32.03
CA LEU A 612 -2.80 6.85 32.39
C LEU A 612 -3.95 5.87 32.18
N PRO A 613 -5.00 5.94 32.98
CA PRO A 613 -6.28 5.29 32.68
C PRO A 613 -6.88 5.88 31.41
N TRP A 614 -7.18 5.04 30.43
CA TRP A 614 -7.83 5.48 29.21
C TRP A 614 -8.86 4.46 28.73
N ALA A 615 -9.81 4.93 27.93
CA ALA A 615 -10.79 4.07 27.25
C ALA A 615 -10.97 4.50 25.79
N GLU A 616 -11.17 3.52 24.92
CA GLU A 616 -11.60 3.77 23.54
C GLU A 616 -13.09 4.14 23.54
N LEU A 617 -13.44 5.24 22.88
CA LEU A 617 -14.83 5.68 22.73
C LEU A 617 -15.39 5.10 21.41
N SER A 618 -16.34 4.19 21.55
CA SER A 618 -17.11 3.69 20.41
C SER A 618 -18.05 4.77 19.86
N ASP A 619 -18.62 4.54 18.66
CA ASP A 619 -19.64 5.43 18.10
C ASP A 619 -20.85 5.58 19.03
N THR A 620 -21.23 4.51 19.74
CA THR A 620 -22.32 4.53 20.71
C THR A 620 -21.98 5.38 21.92
N ASP A 621 -20.76 5.27 22.45
CA ASP A 621 -20.31 6.08 23.59
C ASP A 621 -20.34 7.57 23.25
N ILE A 622 -19.91 7.95 22.03
CA ILE A 622 -19.93 9.34 21.58
C ILE A 622 -21.35 9.88 21.45
N VAL A 623 -22.28 9.07 20.91
CA VAL A 623 -23.67 9.51 20.66
C VAL A 623 -24.52 9.47 21.92
N ALA A 624 -24.31 8.50 22.82
CA ALA A 624 -25.24 8.22 23.94
C ALA A 624 -24.56 7.91 25.28
N GLY A 625 -23.22 7.69 25.33
CA GLY A 625 -22.51 7.33 26.55
C GLY A 625 -22.31 8.49 27.52
N ASP A 626 -21.83 8.17 28.73
CA ASP A 626 -21.42 9.17 29.73
C ASP A 626 -19.98 9.62 29.41
N LEU A 627 -19.86 10.86 28.95
CA LEU A 627 -18.57 11.48 28.61
C LEU A 627 -17.93 12.19 29.82
N LEU A 628 -18.71 12.57 30.83
CA LEU A 628 -18.22 13.35 31.98
C LEU A 628 -17.28 12.53 32.90
N GLY A 629 -17.20 11.23 32.66
CA GLY A 629 -16.24 10.36 33.34
C GLY A 629 -14.76 10.62 32.98
N TYR A 630 -14.47 11.38 31.93
CA TYR A 630 -13.12 11.68 31.44
C TYR A 630 -12.69 13.11 31.78
N ASP A 631 -11.40 13.35 32.05
CA ASP A 631 -10.84 14.69 32.19
C ASP A 631 -10.54 15.30 30.80
N THR A 632 -10.07 14.47 29.89
CA THR A 632 -9.78 14.88 28.50
C THR A 632 -10.28 13.83 27.52
N ILE A 633 -10.95 14.28 26.48
CA ILE A 633 -11.26 13.45 25.31
C ILE A 633 -10.37 13.89 24.13
N VAL A 634 -9.75 12.91 23.48
CA VAL A 634 -8.93 13.15 22.30
C VAL A 634 -9.59 12.51 21.09
N VAL A 635 -9.86 13.31 20.07
CA VAL A 635 -10.21 12.83 18.72
C VAL A 635 -8.91 12.67 17.96
N ASP A 636 -8.50 11.44 17.75
CA ASP A 636 -7.22 11.10 17.14
C ASP A 636 -7.19 11.51 15.65
N VAL A 637 -5.99 11.45 15.05
CA VAL A 637 -5.77 11.85 13.67
C VAL A 637 -6.74 11.14 12.72
N ARG A 638 -7.56 11.90 12.01
CA ARG A 638 -8.55 11.40 11.05
C ARG A 638 -9.48 10.29 11.58
N ALA A 639 -9.70 10.27 12.90
CA ALA A 639 -10.53 9.26 13.56
C ALA A 639 -12.00 9.30 13.11
N LEU A 640 -12.47 10.41 12.57
CA LEU A 640 -13.85 10.59 12.12
C LEU A 640 -14.07 10.28 10.63
N ARG A 641 -13.04 9.88 9.91
CA ARG A 641 -13.04 9.68 8.46
C ARG A 641 -14.20 8.78 7.99
N ASP A 642 -14.25 7.56 8.47
CA ASP A 642 -15.20 6.52 8.04
C ASP A 642 -16.24 6.20 9.13
N ARG A 643 -16.50 7.19 10.02
CA ARG A 643 -17.38 7.05 11.19
C ARG A 643 -18.52 8.07 11.16
N PRO A 644 -19.51 7.93 10.24
CA PRO A 644 -20.64 8.87 10.14
C PRO A 644 -21.48 8.93 11.41
N THR A 645 -21.58 7.82 12.17
CA THR A 645 -22.28 7.78 13.46
C THR A 645 -21.55 8.60 14.51
N ALA A 646 -20.23 8.45 14.65
CA ALA A 646 -19.42 9.28 15.55
C ALA A 646 -19.54 10.78 15.22
N ARG A 647 -19.55 11.14 13.92
CA ARG A 647 -19.74 12.53 13.49
C ARG A 647 -21.07 13.13 13.94
N ARG A 648 -22.15 12.37 14.02
CA ARG A 648 -23.42 12.83 14.60
C ARG A 648 -23.29 13.21 16.08
N GLY A 649 -22.35 12.63 16.79
CA GLY A 649 -22.04 12.93 18.19
C GLY A 649 -21.07 14.10 18.40
N LEU A 650 -20.58 14.76 17.34
CA LEU A 650 -19.63 15.89 17.47
C LEU A 650 -20.16 16.99 18.38
N ARG A 651 -21.46 17.30 18.32
CA ARG A 651 -22.09 18.30 19.20
C ARG A 651 -21.90 17.93 20.67
N ARG A 652 -22.09 16.67 21.03
CA ARG A 652 -21.91 16.19 22.42
C ARG A 652 -20.45 16.25 22.88
N LEU A 653 -19.50 16.01 21.97
CA LEU A 653 -18.07 16.19 22.30
C LEU A 653 -17.74 17.67 22.56
N LEU A 654 -18.34 18.60 21.82
CA LEU A 654 -18.19 20.03 22.06
C LEU A 654 -18.88 20.48 23.34
N GLU A 655 -20.09 19.96 23.64
CA GLU A 655 -20.80 20.21 24.92
C GLU A 655 -20.02 19.66 26.13
N PHE A 656 -19.36 18.50 25.99
CA PHE A 656 -18.42 17.98 26.98
C PHE A 656 -17.28 18.97 27.24
N ALA A 657 -16.70 19.55 26.18
CA ALA A 657 -15.59 20.51 26.27
C ALA A 657 -16.02 21.85 26.91
N GLU A 658 -17.32 22.17 26.97
CA GLU A 658 -17.82 23.38 27.63
C GLU A 658 -17.87 23.21 29.18
N GLN A 659 -17.87 21.98 29.65
CA GLN A 659 -18.00 21.71 31.09
C GLN A 659 -16.69 22.02 31.83
N ARG A 660 -16.80 22.50 33.05
CA ARG A 660 -15.69 22.87 33.92
C ARG A 660 -14.72 21.68 34.15
N GLY A 661 -13.45 21.88 33.93
CA GLY A 661 -12.40 20.91 34.19
C GLY A 661 -12.25 19.86 33.08
N HIS A 662 -12.99 20.02 31.97
CA HIS A 662 -12.93 19.12 30.82
C HIS A 662 -12.24 19.78 29.62
N ARG A 663 -11.54 18.96 28.83
CA ARG A 663 -10.88 19.38 27.60
C ARG A 663 -11.16 18.43 26.44
N LEU A 664 -11.54 18.98 25.29
CA LEU A 664 -11.57 18.27 24.02
C LEU A 664 -10.34 18.65 23.19
N VAL A 665 -9.55 17.67 22.80
CA VAL A 665 -8.43 17.84 21.88
C VAL A 665 -8.77 17.18 20.56
N VAL A 666 -8.75 17.91 19.47
CA VAL A 666 -9.01 17.38 18.12
C VAL A 666 -7.71 17.46 17.33
N PHE A 667 -7.10 16.33 17.06
CA PHE A 667 -6.00 16.24 16.09
C PHE A 667 -6.53 16.40 14.69
N TYR A 668 -5.68 16.79 13.73
CA TYR A 668 -6.14 17.19 12.42
C TYR A 668 -7.10 16.17 11.78
N GLN A 669 -8.16 16.72 11.22
CA GLN A 669 -9.15 16.04 10.40
C GLN A 669 -9.21 16.73 9.03
N LYS A 670 -9.85 16.14 8.02
CA LYS A 670 -10.28 16.89 6.84
C LYS A 670 -11.60 17.60 7.12
N ASP A 671 -11.90 18.67 6.38
CA ASP A 671 -13.10 19.48 6.59
C ASP A 671 -14.38 18.62 6.64
N VAL A 672 -14.55 17.73 5.67
CA VAL A 672 -15.71 16.80 5.62
C VAL A 672 -15.80 15.84 6.81
N GLU A 673 -14.72 15.61 7.54
CA GLU A 673 -14.69 14.73 8.71
C GLU A 673 -15.20 15.41 9.97
N LEU A 674 -15.17 16.75 10.01
CA LEU A 674 -15.76 17.57 11.07
C LEU A 674 -17.19 18.04 10.75
N GLN A 675 -17.78 17.58 9.66
CA GLN A 675 -19.16 17.88 9.30
C GLN A 675 -20.10 16.77 9.77
N VAL A 676 -21.24 17.14 10.29
CA VAL A 676 -22.33 16.21 10.60
C VAL A 676 -23.07 15.87 9.30
N PRO A 677 -23.21 14.58 8.95
CA PRO A 677 -23.92 14.18 7.74
C PRO A 677 -25.35 14.75 7.68
N GLY A 678 -25.63 15.55 6.65
CA GLY A 678 -26.92 16.20 6.42
C GLY A 678 -27.10 17.57 7.11
N GLU A 679 -26.21 17.96 8.03
CA GLU A 679 -26.29 19.23 8.77
C GLU A 679 -25.14 20.20 8.44
N GLY A 680 -24.03 19.69 7.90
CA GLY A 680 -22.84 20.49 7.59
C GLY A 680 -21.90 20.67 8.78
N THR A 681 -21.17 21.79 8.83
CA THR A 681 -20.22 22.10 9.91
C THR A 681 -20.94 22.30 11.24
N VAL A 682 -20.44 21.63 12.30
CA VAL A 682 -20.97 21.79 13.66
C VAL A 682 -20.59 23.17 14.18
N THR A 683 -21.62 23.92 14.59
CA THR A 683 -21.46 25.21 15.21
C THR A 683 -21.81 25.15 16.68
N GLY A 684 -21.06 25.88 17.54
CA GLY A 684 -21.26 25.95 18.99
C GLY A 684 -20.98 24.66 19.77
N PRO A 685 -20.71 24.73 21.08
CA PRO A 685 -20.69 26.00 21.82
C PRO A 685 -19.47 26.89 21.49
N PHE A 686 -18.44 26.31 20.83
CA PHE A 686 -17.28 27.06 20.38
C PHE A 686 -17.52 27.69 18.99
N ALA A 687 -16.77 28.75 18.67
CA ALA A 687 -16.90 29.41 17.39
C ALA A 687 -16.55 28.44 16.22
N PRO A 688 -17.15 28.64 15.02
CA PRO A 688 -16.91 27.80 13.87
C PRO A 688 -15.43 27.78 13.47
N LEU A 689 -14.96 26.61 13.02
CA LEU A 689 -13.64 26.38 12.52
C LEU A 689 -13.77 25.58 11.21
N GLN A 690 -13.22 26.12 10.12
CA GLN A 690 -13.19 25.44 8.83
C GLN A 690 -11.79 24.98 8.50
N ILE A 691 -11.66 23.69 8.19
CA ILE A 691 -10.38 23.09 7.87
C ILE A 691 -10.02 23.33 6.41
N GLY A 692 -8.81 23.86 6.18
CA GLY A 692 -8.24 24.07 4.87
C GLY A 692 -7.38 22.90 4.36
N LYS A 693 -6.67 23.16 3.27
CA LYS A 693 -5.68 22.23 2.69
C LYS A 693 -4.23 22.68 2.94
N ALA A 694 -4.04 23.80 3.63
CA ALA A 694 -2.72 24.35 3.93
C ALA A 694 -1.89 23.34 4.74
N ARG A 695 -0.56 23.39 4.54
CA ARG A 695 0.41 22.50 5.17
C ARG A 695 1.70 23.24 5.40
N VAL A 696 2.47 22.78 6.38
CA VAL A 696 3.88 23.09 6.55
C VAL A 696 4.66 21.79 6.41
N THR A 697 5.33 21.64 5.27
CA THR A 697 5.86 20.35 4.80
C THR A 697 7.28 20.07 5.25
N ARG A 698 8.03 21.09 5.59
CA ARG A 698 9.41 20.94 6.06
C ARG A 698 9.46 20.60 7.53
N PRO A 699 10.14 19.53 7.93
CA PRO A 699 10.28 19.15 9.34
C PRO A 699 11.13 20.13 10.15
N ASP A 700 11.98 20.91 9.49
CA ASP A 700 12.85 21.94 10.07
C ASP A 700 12.28 23.37 9.96
N ALA A 701 11.04 23.52 9.47
CA ALA A 701 10.38 24.82 9.38
C ALA A 701 10.40 25.52 10.75
N PRO A 702 10.77 26.82 10.81
CA PRO A 702 10.83 27.57 12.06
C PRO A 702 9.47 27.58 12.76
N VAL A 703 9.48 27.46 14.08
CA VAL A 703 8.29 27.59 14.93
C VAL A 703 8.45 28.80 15.83
N GLN A 704 7.63 29.80 15.61
CA GLN A 704 7.52 30.98 16.49
C GLN A 704 6.39 30.74 17.49
N ILE A 705 6.69 30.85 18.77
CA ILE A 705 5.71 30.79 19.85
C ILE A 705 5.11 32.19 20.02
N LEU A 706 3.80 32.34 19.78
CA LEU A 706 3.10 33.62 19.87
C LEU A 706 2.71 33.96 21.31
N LEU A 707 2.28 32.97 22.08
CA LEU A 707 1.84 33.14 23.47
C LEU A 707 2.68 32.29 24.44
N PRO A 708 3.92 32.69 24.76
CA PRO A 708 4.88 31.85 25.50
C PRO A 708 4.46 31.60 26.97
N GLN A 709 3.48 32.32 27.50
CA GLN A 709 2.93 32.10 28.84
C GLN A 709 1.65 31.30 28.87
N HIS A 710 1.17 30.86 27.69
CA HIS A 710 -0.06 30.06 27.57
C HIS A 710 0.06 28.72 28.30
N VAL A 711 -1.00 28.25 28.95
CA VAL A 711 -1.03 27.03 29.75
C VAL A 711 -0.58 25.79 28.96
N LEU A 712 -1.01 25.63 27.71
CA LEU A 712 -0.61 24.51 26.84
C LEU A 712 0.89 24.48 26.55
N LEU A 713 1.60 25.59 26.68
CA LEU A 713 3.04 25.69 26.41
C LEU A 713 3.90 25.75 27.69
N ARG A 714 3.21 25.76 28.83
CA ARG A 714 3.89 25.91 30.13
C ARG A 714 3.61 24.80 31.12
N GLN A 715 2.47 24.15 31.06
CA GLN A 715 2.00 23.26 32.12
C GLN A 715 1.42 21.96 31.58
N PRO A 716 1.78 20.81 32.17
CA PRO A 716 2.79 20.66 33.25
C PRO A 716 4.24 20.76 32.79
N ASN A 717 4.47 20.90 31.45
CA ASN A 717 5.81 20.98 30.87
C ASN A 717 6.03 22.33 30.19
N VAL A 718 7.25 22.86 30.28
CA VAL A 718 7.65 24.05 29.50
C VAL A 718 8.07 23.61 28.12
N ILE A 719 7.37 24.07 27.08
CA ILE A 719 7.74 23.84 25.69
C ILE A 719 8.77 24.91 25.29
N GLN A 720 9.91 24.47 24.79
CA GLN A 720 11.05 25.31 24.40
C GLN A 720 11.31 25.21 22.90
N ALA A 721 12.17 26.10 22.39
CA ALA A 721 12.56 26.08 20.97
C ALA A 721 13.14 24.73 20.53
N GLY A 722 13.97 24.07 21.35
CA GLY A 722 14.55 22.77 21.07
C GLY A 722 13.54 21.60 21.02
N ASP A 723 12.30 21.80 21.48
CA ASP A 723 11.25 20.78 21.37
C ASP A 723 10.75 20.57 19.93
N TRP A 724 11.12 21.45 19.04
CA TRP A 724 10.79 21.40 17.63
C TRP A 724 11.93 20.83 16.76
N ASP A 725 13.13 20.64 17.31
CA ASP A 725 14.29 20.16 16.56
C ASP A 725 14.17 18.65 16.29
N GLY A 726 14.57 18.22 15.10
CA GLY A 726 14.58 16.79 14.75
C GLY A 726 13.21 16.15 14.49
N TRP A 727 12.19 16.95 14.22
CA TRP A 727 10.92 16.45 13.73
C TRP A 727 11.08 15.75 12.39
N ASP A 728 10.18 14.85 12.06
CA ASP A 728 10.21 14.01 10.89
C ASP A 728 9.11 14.39 9.89
N GLN A 729 9.44 14.35 8.62
CA GLN A 729 8.59 14.57 7.44
C GLN A 729 7.97 15.97 7.35
N GLU A 730 7.08 16.37 8.25
CA GLU A 730 6.26 17.58 8.14
C GLU A 730 5.92 18.17 9.52
N ARG A 731 5.65 19.49 9.57
CA ARG A 731 5.23 20.18 10.77
C ARG A 731 3.73 20.11 11.01
N ALA A 732 2.93 20.45 10.00
CA ALA A 732 1.49 20.56 10.15
C ALA A 732 0.74 20.24 8.86
N LEU A 733 -0.48 19.70 9.02
CA LEU A 733 -1.36 19.28 7.94
C LEU A 733 -2.78 19.77 8.19
N TYR A 734 -3.47 20.12 7.10
CA TYR A 734 -4.87 20.53 7.16
C TYR A 734 -5.11 21.65 8.16
N LEU A 735 -4.34 22.74 8.00
CA LEU A 735 -4.52 23.93 8.82
C LEU A 735 -5.87 24.58 8.53
N PRO A 736 -6.55 25.14 9.54
CA PRO A 736 -7.75 25.89 9.36
C PRO A 736 -7.54 27.11 8.45
N ASN A 737 -8.42 27.31 7.49
CA ASN A 737 -8.41 28.47 6.60
C ASN A 737 -9.39 29.56 7.05
N LEU A 738 -10.31 29.24 7.95
CA LEU A 738 -11.24 30.18 8.56
C LEU A 738 -11.52 29.75 10.00
N TYR A 739 -11.34 30.66 10.93
CA TYR A 739 -11.72 30.53 12.32
C TYR A 739 -11.95 31.92 12.95
N ALA A 740 -12.75 31.95 14.02
CA ALA A 740 -13.12 33.19 14.67
C ALA A 740 -11.96 33.75 15.53
N ALA A 741 -12.06 35.07 15.84
CA ALA A 741 -11.11 35.75 16.70
C ALA A 741 -11.08 35.22 18.16
N ASP A 742 -12.05 34.41 18.56
CA ASP A 742 -12.13 33.79 19.88
C ASP A 742 -11.08 32.69 20.08
N TYR A 743 -10.43 32.23 18.99
CA TYR A 743 -9.33 31.27 19.09
C TYR A 743 -8.01 31.98 19.39
N GLU A 744 -7.32 31.49 20.44
CA GLU A 744 -5.95 31.89 20.71
C GLU A 744 -4.99 31.14 19.81
N GLU A 745 -4.21 31.90 19.01
CA GLU A 745 -3.16 31.39 18.12
C GLU A 745 -1.88 31.18 18.91
N LEU A 746 -1.43 29.94 19.08
CA LEU A 746 -0.27 29.67 19.95
C LEU A 746 1.05 29.65 19.18
N LEU A 747 1.02 29.31 17.90
CA LEU A 747 2.21 29.12 17.08
C LEU A 747 2.06 29.84 15.74
N GLU A 748 3.16 30.37 15.22
CA GLU A 748 3.30 30.80 13.82
C GLU A 748 4.40 29.97 13.16
N ILE A 749 4.07 29.31 12.04
CA ILE A 749 4.96 28.42 11.31
C ILE A 749 4.86 28.66 9.81
N ALA A 750 5.97 28.50 9.09
CA ALA A 750 5.98 28.62 7.63
C ALA A 750 7.08 27.76 7.02
N ASP A 751 6.80 27.18 5.85
CA ASP A 751 7.87 26.71 4.97
C ASP A 751 8.66 27.93 4.43
N PRO A 752 9.95 27.82 4.18
CA PRO A 752 10.74 28.93 3.65
C PRO A 752 10.14 29.50 2.36
N GLY A 753 9.93 30.81 2.35
CA GLY A 753 9.35 31.51 1.18
C GLY A 753 7.83 31.41 1.03
N MET A 754 7.14 30.73 1.95
CA MET A 754 5.68 30.63 1.96
C MET A 754 5.05 31.58 2.99
N PRO A 755 3.77 31.93 2.83
CA PRO A 755 3.04 32.68 3.84
C PRO A 755 3.06 31.97 5.20
N SER A 756 3.08 32.74 6.28
CA SER A 756 3.02 32.17 7.62
C SER A 756 1.61 31.67 7.97
N GLU A 757 1.56 30.60 8.71
CA GLU A 757 0.36 29.91 9.16
C GLU A 757 0.27 29.95 10.68
N ARG A 758 -0.88 30.35 11.21
CA ARG A 758 -1.11 30.47 12.65
C ARG A 758 -2.11 29.46 13.21
N GLY A 759 -2.82 28.74 12.34
CA GLY A 759 -3.80 27.72 12.72
C GLY A 759 -3.23 26.37 13.16
N ALA A 760 -1.91 26.24 13.37
CA ALA A 760 -1.29 24.95 13.67
C ALA A 760 -1.66 24.40 15.06
N LEU A 761 -1.86 25.29 16.03
CA LEU A 761 -2.33 24.95 17.37
C LEU A 761 -3.24 26.07 17.86
N LEU A 762 -4.53 25.81 17.83
CA LEU A 762 -5.57 26.73 18.25
C LEU A 762 -6.19 26.29 19.57
N TYR A 763 -6.45 27.27 20.43
CA TYR A 763 -7.09 27.06 21.72
C TYR A 763 -8.29 27.98 21.88
N ALA A 764 -9.39 27.47 22.43
CA ALA A 764 -10.57 28.28 22.75
C ALA A 764 -11.12 27.86 24.12
N ARG A 765 -11.71 28.85 24.81
CA ARG A 765 -12.43 28.62 26.09
C ARG A 765 -13.88 29.03 25.96
N LYS A 766 -14.73 28.23 26.61
CA LYS A 766 -16.14 28.59 26.83
C LYS A 766 -16.45 28.31 28.29
N GLY A 767 -16.71 29.38 29.08
CA GLY A 767 -16.74 29.24 30.52
C GLY A 767 -15.41 28.76 31.10
N ASP A 768 -15.42 27.63 31.82
CA ASP A 768 -14.22 26.96 32.34
C ASP A 768 -13.81 25.73 31.52
N GLY A 769 -14.53 25.42 30.45
CA GLY A 769 -14.20 24.32 29.55
C GLY A 769 -13.21 24.71 28.45
N GLU A 770 -12.58 23.72 27.82
CA GLU A 770 -11.45 23.92 26.92
C GLU A 770 -11.58 23.11 25.63
N PHE A 771 -11.35 23.76 24.49
CA PHE A 771 -11.25 23.14 23.18
C PHE A 771 -9.89 23.43 22.55
N VAL A 772 -9.25 22.40 21.98
CA VAL A 772 -7.97 22.49 21.28
C VAL A 772 -8.07 21.84 19.91
N TYR A 773 -7.72 22.59 18.86
CA TYR A 773 -7.45 22.01 17.55
C TYR A 773 -5.94 21.98 17.31
N CYS A 774 -5.41 20.80 16.97
CA CYS A 774 -3.99 20.58 16.75
C CYS A 774 -3.77 20.03 15.35
N ALA A 775 -3.35 20.91 14.42
CA ALA A 775 -2.98 20.54 13.05
C ALA A 775 -1.53 20.04 12.92
N LEU A 776 -0.74 20.08 14.01
CA LEU A 776 0.63 19.58 14.03
C LEU A 776 0.67 18.09 13.69
N ALA A 777 1.67 17.66 12.92
CA ALA A 777 1.92 16.24 12.60
C ALA A 777 2.50 15.49 13.82
N LEU A 778 1.86 15.68 14.97
CA LEU A 778 2.33 15.22 16.28
C LEU A 778 2.42 13.70 16.35
N TRP A 779 1.46 12.98 15.74
CA TRP A 779 1.42 11.52 15.71
C TRP A 779 2.67 10.90 15.07
N ARG A 780 3.26 11.56 14.06
CA ARG A 780 4.51 11.10 13.43
C ARG A 780 5.67 11.17 14.42
N GLN A 781 5.73 12.26 15.19
CA GLN A 781 6.77 12.48 16.20
C GLN A 781 6.59 11.54 17.40
N LEU A 782 5.36 11.28 17.80
CA LEU A 782 5.02 10.34 18.87
C LEU A 782 5.39 8.90 18.51
N LYS A 783 5.31 8.49 17.23
CA LYS A 783 5.79 7.18 16.76
C LYS A 783 7.27 6.94 17.04
N LYS A 784 8.06 7.99 17.15
CA LYS A 784 9.50 7.95 17.49
C LYS A 784 9.76 8.34 18.93
N LEU A 785 8.73 8.62 19.73
CA LEU A 785 8.80 9.16 21.08
C LEU A 785 9.71 10.39 21.15
N HIS A 786 9.55 11.32 20.19
CA HIS A 786 10.30 12.57 20.18
C HIS A 786 10.03 13.38 21.47
N PRO A 787 11.05 13.82 22.25
CA PRO A 787 10.85 14.40 23.58
C PRO A 787 9.91 15.61 23.60
N GLY A 788 10.05 16.53 22.64
CA GLY A 788 9.19 17.72 22.53
C GLY A 788 7.72 17.34 22.24
N SER A 789 7.49 16.35 21.35
CA SER A 789 6.14 15.88 21.05
C SER A 789 5.49 15.20 22.25
N VAL A 790 6.27 14.45 23.03
CA VAL A 790 5.78 13.78 24.26
C VAL A 790 5.42 14.82 25.33
N ARG A 791 6.24 15.87 25.53
CA ARG A 791 5.91 16.97 26.44
C ARG A 791 4.67 17.75 26.01
N LEU A 792 4.56 18.05 24.70
CA LEU A 792 3.40 18.75 24.17
C LEU A 792 2.13 17.89 24.34
N LEU A 793 2.20 16.59 24.05
CA LEU A 793 1.06 15.69 24.29
C LEU A 793 0.63 15.70 25.77
N ALA A 794 1.57 15.61 26.71
CA ALA A 794 1.27 15.66 28.13
C ALA A 794 0.53 16.96 28.51
N ASN A 795 0.94 18.10 27.93
CA ASN A 795 0.26 19.38 28.13
C ASN A 795 -1.14 19.39 27.50
N LEU A 796 -1.29 18.83 26.29
CA LEU A 796 -2.59 18.72 25.63
C LEU A 796 -3.58 17.84 26.42
N LEU A 797 -3.09 16.79 27.07
CA LEU A 797 -3.91 15.89 27.88
C LEU A 797 -4.29 16.45 29.25
N THR A 798 -3.62 17.49 29.74
CA THR A 798 -3.81 18.04 31.09
C THR A 798 -4.69 19.29 31.06
N PRO A 799 -5.98 19.24 31.47
CA PRO A 799 -6.81 20.43 31.60
C PRO A 799 -6.23 21.46 32.56
N ARG A 800 -6.53 22.74 32.35
CA ARG A 800 -5.96 23.85 33.12
C ARG A 800 -6.15 23.69 34.64
N GLU A 801 -7.31 23.25 35.07
CA GLU A 801 -7.60 23.05 36.50
C GLU A 801 -6.76 21.92 37.13
N ARG A 802 -6.28 20.97 36.33
CA ARG A 802 -5.43 19.86 36.76
C ARG A 802 -3.91 20.19 36.65
N ALA A 803 -3.58 21.28 35.95
CA ALA A 803 -2.20 21.68 35.68
C ALA A 803 -1.55 22.36 36.91
N THR A 804 -2.36 22.90 37.82
CA THR A 804 -1.90 23.53 39.08
C THR A 804 -1.75 22.45 40.16
N PRO A 805 -0.60 22.24 40.79
CA PRO A 805 -0.49 21.32 41.92
C PRO A 805 -1.45 21.76 43.05
N ARG A 806 -2.28 20.83 43.53
CA ARG A 806 -3.09 21.02 44.74
C ARG A 806 -2.17 21.05 45.97
#